data_30c684c826e59821708864cdffb68184
#
_entry.id   30c684c826e59821708864cdffb68184
#
_cell.length_a   1.000
_cell.length_b   1.000
_cell.length_c   1.000
_cell.angle_alpha   90.00
_cell.angle_beta   90.00
_cell.angle_gamma   90.00
#
_symmetry.space_group_name_H-M   'P 1'
#
loop_
_entity.id
_entity.type
_entity.pdbx_description
1 polymer ?
#
loop_
_entity_poly.entity_id
_entity_poly.type
_entity_poly.pdbx_seq_one_letter_code
_entity_poly.pdbx_strand_id
1 'polypeptide(L)'
;MSFELLKKEIIDAGLCQGCGLCAGACKHIELDILRPVLKDYCILERDGQDCGKCYTSCPQVIQKKFKEKKPLDIYSLRSKDPEILKLASSGGFVTTLTKSLLEEKELTELVMVQNHDDSPMAVAVKNPDDVISKAGVVYGRSGVLQKLVEDSRNIEGDLGIVGVPCEMRGAAELSEKLNRDILKIGLFCNAAMRTDDTDRGLICSPCCNGCPAGVNAQGYVSLIRQGKYQEAVDLIRDKNPLPSICGRICTHECEHGCTLIGADHPVAIRELKKFVTEWEMEHGKRGKSKSAINLKKDAKKVAIIGAGPAGLTAAYFLAKMGYRPTIFEKASEIGGMLRFGVPQFRLPNYVLDYDIQSIKNMGVEIHTNKPLGPDLTINDLQKSGYEAIFIATGQYKPKTLKLEGEDLPNVHVAINFLIDRKYRYWENKEEFKGKTLGIIGGGPVAVDVAQTALRLGAEKIHLVDIASKEDLKLVLDDIPENEMDFMEYHFTTSTSKITQGKDDNLILNCYKIEWGPPDENGRRALNTVKDSDFEIPIDEIVIAVGQAVDFELIDAATENKINKERGKIIINEITFETNIPGVFAGGDIVSNSKAVAVAAIAHGKEAAISIDRFLKGKDLMAGRHKESKMFFTGPKKPPKDVSLKPETLEEATEDIQWNFDEIDQMFNEEMALLEARRCLSCNNFCSHCQDFPAIYSDLTAGEVGSKAGYTTVVAWTERGKKIIDEALEKGLFEKGSVNEEELKKAINLKSKRELLTFEKTPRQRILDYIKLQGPNTIEKVSKQLGLESKKVRYEALRLVQLNKLEMKVEPNVEEPLFSIKIEN
;
A
#
# COMPACT_ATOMS: atom_id res chain seq x y z
N MET A 1 -31.71 3.02 16.55
CA MET A 1 -30.37 2.88 15.89
C MET A 1 -29.56 4.12 16.25
N SER A 2 -28.53 3.95 17.05
CA SER A 2 -27.73 5.03 17.67
C SER A 2 -26.58 5.50 16.77
N PHE A 3 -25.92 6.59 17.19
CA PHE A 3 -24.65 7.01 16.61
C PHE A 3 -23.55 5.96 16.82
N GLU A 4 -23.55 5.26 17.95
CA GLU A 4 -22.61 4.16 18.18
C GLU A 4 -22.73 3.04 17.15
N LEU A 5 -23.95 2.76 16.66
CA LEU A 5 -24.12 1.81 15.58
C LEU A 5 -23.55 2.33 14.25
N LEU A 6 -23.75 3.61 13.94
CA LEU A 6 -23.14 4.26 12.78
C LEU A 6 -21.62 4.26 12.90
N LYS A 7 -21.11 4.57 14.10
CA LYS A 7 -19.67 4.58 14.39
C LYS A 7 -19.09 3.19 14.17
N LYS A 8 -19.65 2.17 14.79
CA LYS A 8 -19.18 0.80 14.71
C LYS A 8 -19.23 0.20 13.30
N GLU A 9 -20.37 0.30 12.63
CA GLU A 9 -20.61 -0.39 11.36
C GLU A 9 -20.06 0.36 10.13
N ILE A 10 -19.91 1.67 10.22
CA ILE A 10 -19.54 2.50 9.07
C ILE A 10 -18.23 3.26 9.31
N ILE A 11 -18.13 3.99 10.44
CA ILE A 11 -16.98 4.87 10.66
C ILE A 11 -15.75 4.04 11.02
N ASP A 12 -15.86 3.23 12.06
CA ASP A 12 -14.75 2.39 12.54
C ASP A 12 -14.47 1.19 11.61
N ALA A 13 -15.46 0.76 10.84
CA ALA A 13 -15.26 -0.20 9.75
C ALA A 13 -14.53 0.42 8.53
N GLY A 14 -14.23 1.72 8.54
CA GLY A 14 -13.53 2.40 7.46
C GLY A 14 -14.34 2.60 6.18
N LEU A 15 -15.65 2.50 6.27
CA LEU A 15 -16.57 2.68 5.13
C LEU A 15 -17.05 4.11 4.97
N CYS A 16 -16.80 4.96 5.98
CA CYS A 16 -17.18 6.36 5.95
C CYS A 16 -16.35 7.11 4.90
N GLN A 17 -17.03 7.74 3.96
CA GLN A 17 -16.41 8.59 2.93
C GLN A 17 -16.33 10.07 3.31
N GLY A 18 -16.87 10.47 4.49
CA GLY A 18 -16.85 11.86 4.91
C GLY A 18 -17.83 12.75 4.13
N CYS A 19 -18.89 12.20 3.55
CA CYS A 19 -19.85 12.96 2.74
C CYS A 19 -20.69 13.96 3.54
N GLY A 20 -20.78 13.79 4.87
CA GLY A 20 -21.44 14.71 5.79
C GLY A 20 -22.96 14.57 5.92
N LEU A 21 -23.60 13.64 5.22
CA LEU A 21 -25.08 13.53 5.27
C LEU A 21 -25.60 13.21 6.69
N CYS A 22 -24.87 12.40 7.47
CA CYS A 22 -25.24 12.13 8.86
C CYS A 22 -25.15 13.38 9.76
N ALA A 23 -24.16 14.24 9.55
CA ALA A 23 -24.02 15.53 10.23
C ALA A 23 -25.15 16.51 9.81
N GLY A 24 -25.47 16.53 8.52
CA GLY A 24 -26.65 17.28 8.04
C GLY A 24 -27.99 16.75 8.59
N ALA A 25 -28.12 15.43 8.79
CA ALA A 25 -29.36 14.82 9.33
C ALA A 25 -29.51 14.97 10.85
N CYS A 26 -28.43 15.20 11.59
CA CYS A 26 -28.41 15.26 13.05
C CYS A 26 -27.59 16.45 13.55
N LYS A 27 -28.23 17.38 14.29
CA LYS A 27 -27.59 18.59 14.83
C LYS A 27 -26.52 18.29 15.89
N HIS A 28 -26.52 17.08 16.46
CA HIS A 28 -25.56 16.60 17.46
C HIS A 28 -24.32 15.96 16.85
N ILE A 29 -24.23 15.89 15.53
CA ILE A 29 -23.08 15.39 14.79
C ILE A 29 -22.42 16.52 14.01
N GLU A 30 -21.11 16.58 14.04
CA GLU A 30 -20.30 17.42 13.16
C GLU A 30 -19.30 16.56 12.37
N LEU A 31 -18.72 17.15 11.32
CA LEU A 31 -17.57 16.57 10.64
C LEU A 31 -16.29 17.16 11.23
N ASP A 32 -15.57 16.35 12.02
CA ASP A 32 -14.21 16.66 12.39
C ASP A 32 -13.29 16.07 11.31
N ILE A 33 -12.72 16.96 10.49
CA ILE A 33 -11.85 16.57 9.36
C ILE A 33 -12.47 15.46 8.51
N LEU A 34 -13.73 15.68 8.09
CA LEU A 34 -14.52 14.76 7.28
C LEU A 34 -14.83 13.40 7.94
N ARG A 35 -14.69 13.32 9.26
CA ARG A 35 -15.14 12.19 10.06
C ARG A 35 -16.29 12.63 10.96
N PRO A 36 -17.44 11.94 10.94
CA PRO A 36 -18.55 12.28 11.83
C PRO A 36 -18.18 12.00 13.29
N VAL A 37 -18.35 13.01 14.13
CA VAL A 37 -18.16 12.93 15.59
C VAL A 37 -19.36 13.54 16.30
N LEU A 38 -19.62 13.12 17.55
CA LEU A 38 -20.64 13.77 18.36
C LEU A 38 -20.09 15.10 18.91
N LYS A 39 -20.89 16.15 18.79
CA LYS A 39 -20.61 17.44 19.44
C LYS A 39 -20.82 17.38 20.93
N ASP A 40 -21.87 16.67 21.34
CA ASP A 40 -22.37 16.59 22.70
C ASP A 40 -22.89 15.20 23.04
N TYR A 41 -24.06 14.78 22.57
CA TYR A 41 -24.67 13.50 22.92
C TYR A 41 -25.55 12.94 21.82
N CYS A 42 -25.81 11.63 21.87
CA CYS A 42 -26.82 10.97 21.05
C CYS A 42 -28.16 10.92 21.79
N ILE A 43 -29.22 11.43 21.19
CA ILE A 43 -30.57 11.48 21.79
C ILE A 43 -31.05 10.10 22.20
N LEU A 44 -30.81 9.07 21.38
CA LEU A 44 -31.18 7.70 21.73
C LEU A 44 -30.41 7.19 22.92
N GLU A 45 -29.12 7.48 23.00
CA GLU A 45 -28.25 6.97 24.08
C GLU A 45 -28.48 7.68 25.39
N ARG A 46 -28.73 8.99 25.36
CA ARG A 46 -28.99 9.78 26.57
C ARG A 46 -30.43 9.68 27.05
N ASP A 47 -31.40 9.82 26.12
CA ASP A 47 -32.82 10.02 26.49
C ASP A 47 -33.69 8.80 26.15
N GLY A 48 -33.13 7.75 25.56
CA GLY A 48 -33.86 6.56 25.13
C GLY A 48 -34.85 6.77 23.99
N GLN A 49 -34.82 7.95 23.36
CA GLN A 49 -35.75 8.28 22.28
C GLN A 49 -35.27 7.68 20.95
N ASP A 50 -36.11 6.89 20.30
CA ASP A 50 -35.76 6.31 19.01
C ASP A 50 -35.64 7.44 17.94
N CYS A 51 -34.46 7.55 17.39
CA CYS A 51 -34.13 8.56 16.38
C CYS A 51 -33.61 7.91 15.09
N GLY A 52 -32.46 7.21 15.12
CA GLY A 52 -31.87 6.50 14.01
C GLY A 52 -31.52 7.32 12.75
N LYS A 53 -31.73 8.63 12.75
CA LYS A 53 -31.59 9.48 11.55
C LYS A 53 -30.22 9.41 10.90
N CYS A 54 -29.15 9.48 11.69
CA CYS A 54 -27.78 9.44 11.18
C CYS A 54 -27.44 8.12 10.50
N TYR A 55 -27.89 7.00 11.06
CA TYR A 55 -27.64 5.67 10.51
C TYR A 55 -28.45 5.42 9.23
N THR A 56 -29.76 5.68 9.26
CA THR A 56 -30.67 5.44 8.13
C THR A 56 -30.42 6.36 6.94
N SER A 57 -29.81 7.53 7.15
CA SER A 57 -29.42 8.42 6.06
C SER A 57 -28.09 8.06 5.42
N CYS A 58 -27.28 7.21 6.03
CA CYS A 58 -25.92 6.94 5.53
C CYS A 58 -25.95 6.24 4.16
N PRO A 59 -25.31 6.80 3.11
CA PRO A 59 -25.26 6.18 1.78
C PRO A 59 -24.67 4.79 1.76
N GLN A 60 -23.80 4.47 2.72
CA GLN A 60 -23.20 3.13 2.84
C GLN A 60 -24.17 2.11 3.43
N VAL A 61 -25.08 2.54 4.28
CA VAL A 61 -26.19 1.70 4.78
C VAL A 61 -27.20 1.43 3.67
N ILE A 62 -27.48 2.43 2.85
CA ILE A 62 -28.44 2.36 1.72
C ILE A 62 -27.89 1.45 0.61
N GLN A 63 -26.59 1.39 0.39
CA GLN A 63 -25.96 0.55 -0.64
C GLN A 63 -26.36 -0.93 -0.58
N LYS A 64 -26.77 -1.42 0.58
CA LYS A 64 -27.30 -2.80 0.74
C LYS A 64 -28.53 -3.10 -0.14
N LYS A 65 -29.15 -2.08 -0.74
CA LYS A 65 -30.32 -2.18 -1.60
C LYS A 65 -30.00 -1.92 -3.08
N PHE A 66 -28.75 -2.05 -3.50
CA PHE A 66 -28.34 -1.77 -4.89
C PHE A 66 -29.15 -2.62 -5.87
N LYS A 67 -29.79 -1.98 -6.83
CA LYS A 67 -30.52 -2.59 -7.94
C LYS A 67 -29.95 -2.08 -9.25
N GLU A 68 -29.70 -2.96 -10.20
CA GLU A 68 -29.33 -2.54 -11.56
C GLU A 68 -30.43 -1.68 -12.17
N LYS A 69 -30.03 -0.60 -12.82
CA LYS A 69 -30.90 0.30 -13.58
C LYS A 69 -30.38 0.36 -15.02
N LYS A 70 -31.31 0.33 -16.00
CA LYS A 70 -30.94 0.51 -17.39
C LYS A 70 -30.96 2.00 -17.73
N PRO A 71 -29.95 2.49 -18.51
CA PRO A 71 -29.99 3.86 -19.00
C PRO A 71 -31.13 4.07 -19.98
N LEU A 72 -31.68 5.28 -20.00
CA LEU A 72 -32.64 5.70 -20.99
C LEU A 72 -31.97 6.03 -22.33
N ASP A 73 -30.81 6.69 -22.25
CA ASP A 73 -30.02 7.05 -23.43
C ASP A 73 -28.55 7.26 -23.09
N ILE A 74 -27.66 7.15 -24.09
CA ILE A 74 -26.22 7.30 -23.95
C ILE A 74 -25.69 8.19 -25.06
N TYR A 75 -24.91 9.19 -24.71
CA TYR A 75 -24.35 10.18 -25.63
C TYR A 75 -22.83 10.26 -25.51
N SER A 76 -22.17 10.70 -26.57
CA SER A 76 -20.78 11.15 -26.55
C SER A 76 -20.77 12.63 -26.94
N LEU A 77 -20.41 13.52 -26.02
CA LEU A 77 -20.58 14.96 -26.16
C LEU A 77 -19.28 15.72 -25.89
N ARG A 78 -19.09 16.81 -26.63
CA ARG A 78 -17.98 17.73 -26.45
C ARG A 78 -18.50 19.17 -26.46
N SER A 79 -18.06 19.97 -25.51
CA SER A 79 -18.37 21.41 -25.46
C SER A 79 -17.91 22.11 -26.72
N LYS A 80 -18.65 23.11 -27.17
CA LYS A 80 -18.20 24.02 -28.22
C LYS A 80 -17.49 25.25 -27.70
N ASP A 81 -17.48 25.44 -26.36
CA ASP A 81 -16.79 26.56 -25.72
C ASP A 81 -15.29 26.24 -25.59
N PRO A 82 -14.39 26.97 -26.28
CA PRO A 82 -12.96 26.71 -26.26
C PRO A 82 -12.32 27.05 -24.91
N GLU A 83 -12.85 27.96 -24.12
CA GLU A 83 -12.30 28.31 -22.81
C GLU A 83 -12.59 27.20 -21.82
N ILE A 84 -13.79 26.62 -21.86
CA ILE A 84 -14.09 25.45 -21.04
C ILE A 84 -13.24 24.26 -21.42
N LEU A 85 -13.01 24.02 -22.70
CA LEU A 85 -12.19 22.90 -23.19
C LEU A 85 -10.72 22.99 -22.77
N LYS A 86 -10.17 24.19 -22.59
CA LYS A 86 -8.78 24.36 -22.07
C LYS A 86 -8.61 23.86 -20.63
N LEU A 87 -9.68 23.96 -19.84
CA LEU A 87 -9.67 23.63 -18.40
C LEU A 87 -10.28 22.27 -18.10
N ALA A 88 -11.07 21.73 -19.03
CA ALA A 88 -11.78 20.47 -18.83
C ALA A 88 -10.84 19.25 -18.92
N SER A 89 -11.06 18.27 -18.06
CA SER A 89 -10.33 16.98 -18.05
C SER A 89 -10.71 16.10 -19.25
N SER A 90 -11.92 16.32 -19.84
CA SER A 90 -12.44 15.59 -21.00
C SER A 90 -13.20 16.53 -21.95
N GLY A 91 -14.39 16.18 -22.39
CA GLY A 91 -15.20 16.98 -23.33
C GLY A 91 -15.88 18.23 -22.74
N GLY A 92 -15.66 18.59 -21.50
CA GLY A 92 -16.18 19.81 -20.87
C GLY A 92 -17.70 19.82 -20.61
N PHE A 93 -18.35 18.65 -20.66
CA PHE A 93 -19.81 18.53 -20.59
C PHE A 93 -20.39 19.12 -19.30
N VAL A 94 -19.90 18.70 -18.15
CA VAL A 94 -20.48 19.12 -16.84
C VAL A 94 -20.39 20.63 -16.66
N THR A 95 -19.25 21.22 -16.94
CA THR A 95 -19.00 22.66 -16.80
C THR A 95 -19.92 23.47 -17.75
N THR A 96 -20.02 23.07 -19.01
CA THR A 96 -20.86 23.74 -19.99
C THR A 96 -22.33 23.64 -19.62
N LEU A 97 -22.80 22.44 -19.24
CA LEU A 97 -24.21 22.23 -18.86
C LEU A 97 -24.58 23.02 -17.62
N THR A 98 -23.78 22.92 -16.55
CA THR A 98 -24.10 23.58 -15.27
C THR A 98 -24.03 25.08 -15.36
N LYS A 99 -23.13 25.62 -16.20
CA LYS A 99 -23.10 27.06 -16.51
C LYS A 99 -24.41 27.51 -17.18
N SER A 100 -24.85 26.82 -18.26
CA SER A 100 -26.11 27.14 -18.95
C SER A 100 -27.31 27.07 -18.04
N LEU A 101 -27.43 26.04 -17.18
CA LEU A 101 -28.58 25.91 -16.26
C LEU A 101 -28.63 27.04 -15.21
N LEU A 102 -27.50 27.58 -14.78
CA LEU A 102 -27.44 28.76 -13.90
C LEU A 102 -27.72 30.05 -14.66
N GLU A 103 -27.24 30.23 -15.88
CA GLU A 103 -27.52 31.38 -16.74
C GLU A 103 -29.01 31.53 -17.05
N GLU A 104 -29.66 30.41 -17.30
CA GLU A 104 -31.08 30.34 -17.62
C GLU A 104 -32.01 30.34 -16.38
N LYS A 105 -31.42 30.34 -15.18
CA LYS A 105 -32.10 30.26 -13.91
C LYS A 105 -32.93 28.99 -13.71
N GLU A 106 -32.57 27.91 -14.42
CA GLU A 106 -33.11 26.56 -14.18
C GLU A 106 -32.55 25.96 -12.88
N LEU A 107 -31.38 26.46 -12.44
CA LEU A 107 -30.81 26.22 -11.11
C LEU A 107 -30.58 27.55 -10.41
N THR A 108 -30.97 27.61 -9.14
CA THR A 108 -30.66 28.73 -8.24
C THR A 108 -29.29 28.59 -7.65
N GLU A 109 -28.88 27.35 -7.37
CA GLU A 109 -27.59 27.04 -6.77
C GLU A 109 -27.16 25.64 -7.13
N LEU A 110 -25.83 25.47 -7.35
CA LEU A 110 -25.17 24.22 -7.60
C LEU A 110 -24.14 23.92 -6.50
N VAL A 111 -24.23 22.75 -5.86
CA VAL A 111 -23.22 22.27 -4.93
C VAL A 111 -22.25 21.35 -5.68
N MET A 112 -20.97 21.66 -5.59
CA MET A 112 -19.90 20.91 -6.25
C MET A 112 -18.62 20.91 -5.43
N VAL A 113 -17.60 20.22 -5.90
CA VAL A 113 -16.29 20.16 -5.23
C VAL A 113 -15.29 21.05 -5.95
N GLN A 114 -14.57 21.85 -5.20
CA GLN A 114 -13.44 22.67 -5.66
C GLN A 114 -12.15 22.24 -4.98
N ASN A 115 -11.02 22.36 -5.68
CA ASN A 115 -9.72 22.24 -5.06
C ASN A 115 -9.33 23.59 -4.43
N HIS A 116 -9.02 23.57 -3.14
CA HIS A 116 -8.54 24.74 -2.41
C HIS A 116 -7.29 24.34 -1.62
N ASP A 117 -6.14 24.94 -1.95
CA ASP A 117 -4.86 24.64 -1.31
C ASP A 117 -4.59 23.12 -1.21
N ASP A 118 -4.70 22.43 -2.35
CA ASP A 118 -4.57 20.98 -2.46
C ASP A 118 -5.54 20.14 -1.63
N SER A 119 -6.65 20.73 -1.16
CA SER A 119 -7.68 20.02 -0.43
C SER A 119 -9.05 20.14 -1.12
N PRO A 120 -9.76 19.03 -1.36
CA PRO A 120 -11.12 19.05 -1.88
C PRO A 120 -12.08 19.72 -0.89
N MET A 121 -12.81 20.70 -1.32
CA MET A 121 -13.79 21.41 -0.51
C MET A 121 -15.15 21.51 -1.24
N ALA A 122 -16.24 21.29 -0.49
CA ALA A 122 -17.58 21.51 -1.00
C ALA A 122 -17.88 23.00 -1.10
N VAL A 123 -18.34 23.43 -2.24
CA VAL A 123 -18.71 24.82 -2.52
C VAL A 123 -20.08 24.91 -3.14
N ALA A 124 -20.78 26.01 -2.82
CA ALA A 124 -22.00 26.38 -3.48
C ALA A 124 -21.73 27.43 -4.57
N VAL A 125 -22.23 27.24 -5.76
CA VAL A 125 -22.05 28.11 -6.91
C VAL A 125 -23.40 28.65 -7.35
N LYS A 126 -23.51 29.98 -7.41
CA LYS A 126 -24.71 30.72 -7.85
C LYS A 126 -24.47 31.52 -9.11
N ASN A 127 -23.26 31.99 -9.30
CA ASN A 127 -22.86 32.74 -10.48
C ASN A 127 -22.37 31.78 -11.57
N PRO A 128 -22.91 31.80 -12.78
CA PRO A 128 -22.53 30.97 -13.90
C PRO A 128 -21.03 31.04 -14.22
N ASP A 129 -20.39 32.21 -14.11
CA ASP A 129 -18.99 32.41 -14.43
C ASP A 129 -18.06 31.71 -13.41
N ASP A 130 -18.53 31.54 -12.17
CA ASP A 130 -17.76 30.83 -11.15
C ASP A 130 -17.61 29.33 -11.43
N VAL A 131 -18.49 28.73 -12.25
CA VAL A 131 -18.42 27.33 -12.65
C VAL A 131 -17.14 27.05 -13.42
N ILE A 132 -16.71 27.99 -14.28
CA ILE A 132 -15.49 27.83 -15.09
C ILE A 132 -14.24 27.73 -14.20
N SER A 133 -14.16 28.60 -13.17
CA SER A 133 -13.02 28.59 -12.25
C SER A 133 -12.92 27.32 -11.42
N LYS A 134 -13.94 26.48 -11.43
CA LYS A 134 -14.04 25.20 -10.72
C LYS A 134 -14.01 23.99 -11.66
N ALA A 135 -13.75 24.26 -12.95
CA ALA A 135 -13.59 23.20 -13.94
C ALA A 135 -12.38 22.30 -13.63
N GLY A 136 -12.47 21.05 -14.04
CA GLY A 136 -11.44 20.05 -13.78
C GLY A 136 -11.93 18.97 -12.81
N VAL A 137 -11.17 17.89 -12.75
CA VAL A 137 -11.50 16.74 -11.88
C VAL A 137 -10.85 16.91 -10.53
N VAL A 138 -11.65 16.93 -9.47
CA VAL A 138 -11.19 16.98 -8.08
C VAL A 138 -11.57 15.69 -7.38
N TYR A 139 -10.57 14.91 -6.99
CA TYR A 139 -10.76 13.66 -6.26
C TYR A 139 -10.47 13.85 -4.78
N GLY A 140 -11.44 13.52 -3.92
CA GLY A 140 -11.23 13.56 -2.48
C GLY A 140 -12.51 13.64 -1.68
N ARG A 141 -12.37 13.55 -0.37
CA ARG A 141 -13.49 13.75 0.56
C ARG A 141 -13.77 15.24 0.70
N SER A 142 -15.02 15.65 0.61
CA SER A 142 -15.37 17.08 0.53
C SER A 142 -16.52 17.53 1.41
N GLY A 143 -17.28 16.60 2.02
CA GLY A 143 -18.47 16.96 2.80
C GLY A 143 -19.62 17.53 1.95
N VAL A 144 -19.66 17.24 0.66
CA VAL A 144 -20.61 17.84 -0.30
C VAL A 144 -22.08 17.64 0.08
N LEU A 145 -22.43 16.51 0.70
CA LEU A 145 -23.80 16.27 1.16
C LEU A 145 -24.16 17.06 2.43
N GLN A 146 -23.19 17.38 3.29
CA GLN A 146 -23.43 18.30 4.40
C GLN A 146 -23.78 19.69 3.87
N LYS A 147 -22.98 20.18 2.92
CA LYS A 147 -23.22 21.48 2.27
C LYS A 147 -24.58 21.50 1.59
N LEU A 148 -24.93 20.46 0.85
CA LEU A 148 -26.26 20.36 0.21
C LEU A 148 -27.41 20.40 1.23
N VAL A 149 -27.27 19.73 2.40
CA VAL A 149 -28.29 19.77 3.45
C VAL A 149 -28.42 21.15 4.05
N GLU A 150 -27.31 21.84 4.32
CA GLU A 150 -27.31 23.21 4.84
C GLU A 150 -28.01 24.14 3.88
N ASP A 151 -27.66 24.10 2.60
CA ASP A 151 -28.24 24.96 1.57
C ASP A 151 -29.68 24.59 1.28
N SER A 152 -30.06 23.32 1.29
CA SER A 152 -31.45 22.88 1.07
C SER A 152 -32.45 23.39 2.09
N ARG A 153 -32.00 23.78 3.27
CA ARG A 153 -32.85 24.37 4.33
C ARG A 153 -33.03 25.89 4.22
N ASN A 154 -32.07 26.55 3.57
CA ASN A 154 -31.95 28.00 3.60
C ASN A 154 -32.29 28.67 2.25
N ILE A 155 -32.43 27.91 1.18
CA ILE A 155 -32.59 28.44 -0.18
C ILE A 155 -33.94 28.05 -0.73
N GLU A 156 -34.71 29.05 -1.16
CA GLU A 156 -35.91 28.88 -1.99
C GLU A 156 -35.45 28.82 -3.45
N GLY A 157 -35.79 27.77 -4.18
CA GLY A 157 -35.43 27.58 -5.58
C GLY A 157 -34.84 26.23 -5.90
N ASP A 158 -34.41 26.03 -7.15
CA ASP A 158 -33.95 24.77 -7.67
C ASP A 158 -32.47 24.55 -7.35
N LEU A 159 -32.19 23.41 -6.75
CA LEU A 159 -30.82 22.99 -6.36
C LEU A 159 -30.30 21.93 -7.29
N GLY A 160 -28.99 22.01 -7.54
CA GLY A 160 -28.22 20.96 -8.22
C GLY A 160 -27.05 20.47 -7.40
N ILE A 161 -26.61 19.25 -7.66
CA ILE A 161 -25.40 18.66 -7.11
C ILE A 161 -24.60 17.96 -8.20
N VAL A 162 -23.26 18.18 -8.19
CA VAL A 162 -22.30 17.39 -8.96
C VAL A 162 -21.50 16.55 -8.01
N GLY A 163 -21.42 15.23 -8.24
CA GLY A 163 -20.70 14.36 -7.34
C GLY A 163 -20.54 12.91 -7.83
N VAL A 164 -19.87 12.10 -7.03
CA VAL A 164 -19.61 10.69 -7.32
C VAL A 164 -20.77 9.77 -6.91
N PRO A 165 -20.81 8.48 -7.32
CA PRO A 165 -21.96 7.59 -7.12
C PRO A 165 -22.49 7.52 -5.69
N CYS A 166 -21.60 7.50 -4.69
CA CYS A 166 -21.98 7.45 -3.28
C CYS A 166 -22.64 8.75 -2.79
N GLU A 167 -22.25 9.90 -3.33
CA GLU A 167 -22.85 11.20 -3.06
C GLU A 167 -24.22 11.28 -3.74
N MET A 168 -24.36 10.77 -4.95
CA MET A 168 -25.64 10.73 -5.67
C MET A 168 -26.67 9.87 -4.94
N ARG A 169 -26.26 8.74 -4.35
CA ARG A 169 -27.16 7.97 -3.47
C ARG A 169 -27.64 8.78 -2.27
N GLY A 170 -26.72 9.48 -1.62
CA GLY A 170 -27.06 10.34 -0.50
C GLY A 170 -27.98 11.50 -0.90
N ALA A 171 -27.75 12.12 -2.05
CA ALA A 171 -28.57 13.19 -2.59
C ALA A 171 -29.97 12.71 -2.99
N ALA A 172 -30.09 11.50 -3.55
CA ALA A 172 -31.38 10.89 -3.86
C ALA A 172 -32.21 10.66 -2.59
N GLU A 173 -31.59 10.08 -1.55
CA GLU A 173 -32.23 9.88 -0.25
C GLU A 173 -32.65 11.20 0.41
N LEU A 174 -31.83 12.24 0.27
CA LEU A 174 -32.11 13.57 0.79
C LEU A 174 -33.29 14.20 0.05
N SER A 175 -33.30 14.09 -1.28
CA SER A 175 -34.42 14.59 -2.13
C SER A 175 -35.76 13.98 -1.71
N GLU A 176 -35.81 12.67 -1.46
CA GLU A 176 -37.03 12.00 -0.97
C GLU A 176 -37.43 12.47 0.43
N LYS A 177 -36.48 12.54 1.37
CA LYS A 177 -36.75 12.94 2.77
C LYS A 177 -37.19 14.38 2.92
N LEU A 178 -36.73 15.28 2.08
CA LEU A 178 -37.11 16.68 2.07
C LEU A 178 -38.32 16.96 1.19
N ASN A 179 -38.79 15.98 0.45
CA ASN A 179 -39.79 16.15 -0.62
C ASN A 179 -39.43 17.32 -1.55
N ARG A 180 -38.16 17.40 -1.93
CA ARG A 180 -37.57 18.46 -2.75
C ARG A 180 -36.84 17.88 -3.93
N ASP A 181 -37.14 18.38 -5.12
CA ASP A 181 -36.48 17.97 -6.34
C ASP A 181 -35.10 18.60 -6.45
N ILE A 182 -34.05 17.77 -6.41
CA ILE A 182 -32.62 18.15 -6.51
C ILE A 182 -32.10 17.55 -7.81
N LEU A 183 -31.54 18.36 -8.71
CA LEU A 183 -30.90 17.88 -9.92
C LEU A 183 -29.58 17.19 -9.54
N LYS A 184 -29.44 15.92 -9.92
CA LYS A 184 -28.27 15.08 -9.61
C LYS A 184 -27.44 14.79 -10.85
N ILE A 185 -26.25 15.39 -10.94
CA ILE A 185 -25.27 15.17 -12.01
C ILE A 185 -24.15 14.28 -11.46
N GLY A 186 -24.18 13.02 -11.81
CA GLY A 186 -23.20 12.04 -11.37
C GLY A 186 -21.92 12.08 -12.20
N LEU A 187 -20.83 11.70 -11.59
CA LEU A 187 -19.56 11.48 -12.29
C LEU A 187 -19.24 9.98 -12.30
N PHE A 188 -18.71 9.47 -13.41
CA PHE A 188 -18.19 8.11 -13.44
C PHE A 188 -17.06 7.98 -12.40
N CYS A 189 -17.21 6.98 -11.53
CA CYS A 189 -16.21 6.78 -10.50
C CYS A 189 -15.20 5.71 -10.91
N ASN A 190 -14.09 6.17 -11.50
CA ASN A 190 -12.96 5.29 -11.87
C ASN A 190 -12.15 4.83 -10.64
N ALA A 191 -12.30 5.49 -9.50
CA ALA A 191 -11.57 5.21 -8.25
C ALA A 191 -11.59 3.74 -7.84
N ALA A 192 -12.51 3.01 -8.36
CA ALA A 192 -12.72 1.65 -8.02
C ALA A 192 -12.53 0.68 -9.21
N MET A 193 -12.16 1.17 -10.37
CA MET A 193 -11.81 0.32 -11.50
C MET A 193 -10.35 -0.12 -11.36
N ARG A 194 -10.12 -1.18 -10.60
CA ARG A 194 -8.96 -2.03 -10.81
C ARG A 194 -9.29 -2.94 -11.97
N THR A 195 -8.83 -2.61 -13.14
CA THR A 195 -8.69 -3.61 -14.20
C THR A 195 -7.37 -4.30 -13.98
N ASP A 196 -7.35 -5.61 -14.06
CA ASP A 196 -6.14 -6.43 -13.93
C ASP A 196 -5.07 -6.08 -14.99
N ASP A 197 -5.42 -5.29 -15.99
CA ASP A 197 -4.58 -4.88 -17.11
C ASP A 197 -4.04 -3.44 -17.03
N THR A 198 -4.54 -2.60 -16.10
CA THR A 198 -4.03 -1.23 -15.92
C THR A 198 -3.67 -1.05 -14.45
N ASP A 199 -2.51 -1.50 -14.10
CA ASP A 199 -2.13 -1.82 -12.74
C ASP A 199 -1.79 -0.64 -11.83
N ARG A 200 -1.99 0.56 -12.27
CA ARG A 200 -1.84 1.78 -11.46
C ARG A 200 -3.09 2.60 -11.55
N GLY A 201 -4.17 1.97 -11.08
CA GLY A 201 -5.49 2.59 -11.04
C GLY A 201 -5.50 3.80 -10.12
N LEU A 202 -6.04 4.78 -10.66
CA LEU A 202 -6.16 6.19 -10.40
C LEU A 202 -6.48 6.64 -8.97
N ILE A 203 -6.84 5.79 -8.01
CA ILE A 203 -7.15 6.26 -6.64
C ILE A 203 -6.80 5.17 -5.64
N CYS A 204 -5.54 5.13 -5.27
CA CYS A 204 -5.09 4.46 -4.07
C CYS A 204 -4.98 5.48 -2.93
N SER A 205 -5.09 5.02 -1.70
CA SER A 205 -4.77 5.85 -0.54
C SER A 205 -3.31 6.31 -0.60
N PRO A 206 -2.94 7.42 0.05
CA PRO A 206 -1.55 7.90 0.03
C PRO A 206 -0.52 6.84 0.44
N CYS A 207 -0.85 6.00 1.43
CA CYS A 207 -0.02 4.88 1.84
C CYS A 207 0.13 3.79 0.76
N CYS A 208 -0.90 3.55 -0.04
CA CYS A 208 -0.82 2.65 -1.19
C CYS A 208 0.06 3.23 -2.30
N ASN A 209 -0.07 4.54 -2.59
CA ASN A 209 0.77 5.24 -3.56
C ASN A 209 2.23 5.34 -3.12
N GLY A 210 2.49 5.42 -1.81
CA GLY A 210 3.84 5.34 -1.25
C GLY A 210 4.47 3.96 -1.41
N CYS A 211 3.70 2.90 -1.56
CA CYS A 211 4.22 1.55 -1.71
C CYS A 211 4.68 1.28 -3.15
N PRO A 212 5.98 0.97 -3.40
CA PRO A 212 6.46 0.64 -4.74
C PRO A 212 5.70 -0.51 -5.40
N ALA A 213 5.31 -1.54 -4.64
CA ALA A 213 4.54 -2.68 -5.13
C ALA A 213 3.04 -2.39 -5.28
N GLY A 214 2.56 -1.22 -4.83
CA GLY A 214 1.15 -0.83 -4.89
C GLY A 214 0.25 -1.67 -4.00
N VAL A 215 0.76 -2.15 -2.85
CA VAL A 215 -0.03 -2.93 -1.88
C VAL A 215 -1.11 -2.04 -1.27
N ASN A 216 -2.34 -2.53 -1.19
CA ASN A 216 -3.44 -1.81 -0.56
C ASN A 216 -3.31 -1.79 0.96
N ALA A 217 -2.40 -0.93 1.46
CA ALA A 217 -2.10 -0.83 2.88
C ALA A 217 -3.35 -0.50 3.71
N GLN A 218 -4.09 0.51 3.30
CA GLN A 218 -5.34 0.88 3.96
C GLN A 218 -6.37 -0.24 3.98
N GLY A 219 -6.47 -1.01 2.89
CA GLY A 219 -7.41 -2.13 2.79
C GLY A 219 -7.11 -3.21 3.82
N TYR A 220 -5.85 -3.68 3.92
CA TYR A 220 -5.53 -4.71 4.88
C TYR A 220 -5.54 -4.22 6.34
N VAL A 221 -5.15 -2.97 6.60
CA VAL A 221 -5.30 -2.34 7.93
C VAL A 221 -6.77 -2.31 8.36
N SER A 222 -7.68 -2.00 7.42
CA SER A 222 -9.12 -2.05 7.70
C SER A 222 -9.63 -3.46 7.98
N LEU A 223 -9.10 -4.48 7.28
CA LEU A 223 -9.43 -5.88 7.54
C LEU A 223 -8.91 -6.35 8.90
N ILE A 224 -7.69 -5.93 9.29
CA ILE A 224 -7.14 -6.18 10.64
C ILE A 224 -8.08 -5.60 11.70
N ARG A 225 -8.48 -4.34 11.56
CA ARG A 225 -9.42 -3.68 12.47
C ARG A 225 -10.74 -4.43 12.63
N GLN A 226 -11.17 -5.17 11.60
CA GLN A 226 -12.37 -6.01 11.61
C GLN A 226 -12.13 -7.42 12.14
N GLY A 227 -10.91 -7.80 12.51
CA GLY A 227 -10.52 -9.15 12.90
C GLY A 227 -10.50 -10.16 11.73
N LYS A 228 -10.42 -9.67 10.49
CA LYS A 228 -10.39 -10.47 9.26
C LYS A 228 -8.95 -10.66 8.78
N TYR A 229 -8.18 -11.41 9.57
CA TYR A 229 -6.73 -11.49 9.38
C TYR A 229 -6.33 -12.28 8.12
N GLN A 230 -7.03 -13.37 7.80
CA GLN A 230 -6.74 -14.12 6.57
C GLN A 230 -7.00 -13.29 5.32
N GLU A 231 -8.14 -12.59 5.27
CA GLU A 231 -8.47 -11.71 4.15
C GLU A 231 -7.47 -10.54 4.03
N ALA A 232 -6.92 -10.09 5.15
CA ALA A 232 -5.87 -9.07 5.15
C ALA A 232 -4.59 -9.59 4.47
N VAL A 233 -4.15 -10.81 4.78
CA VAL A 233 -2.99 -11.43 4.13
C VAL A 233 -3.26 -11.70 2.65
N ASP A 234 -4.44 -12.22 2.32
CA ASP A 234 -4.82 -12.48 0.92
C ASP A 234 -4.80 -11.18 0.09
N LEU A 235 -5.28 -10.07 0.66
CA LEU A 235 -5.21 -8.75 0.02
C LEU A 235 -3.78 -8.24 -0.17
N ILE A 236 -2.87 -8.51 0.76
CA ILE A 236 -1.45 -8.16 0.60
C ILE A 236 -0.86 -8.99 -0.54
N ARG A 237 -1.15 -10.30 -0.60
CA ARG A 237 -0.64 -11.22 -1.63
C ARG A 237 -1.12 -10.92 -3.05
N ASP A 238 -2.20 -10.19 -3.21
CA ASP A 238 -2.63 -9.73 -4.54
C ASP A 238 -1.57 -8.88 -5.26
N LYS A 239 -0.71 -8.21 -4.52
CA LYS A 239 0.35 -7.34 -5.06
C LYS A 239 1.75 -7.70 -4.58
N ASN A 240 1.88 -8.43 -3.49
CA ASN A 240 3.15 -8.81 -2.87
C ASN A 240 3.12 -10.27 -2.41
N PRO A 241 3.77 -11.18 -3.13
CA PRO A 241 3.81 -12.60 -2.75
C PRO A 241 4.75 -12.92 -1.58
N LEU A 242 5.50 -11.94 -1.08
CA LEU A 242 6.47 -12.05 0.01
C LEU A 242 6.05 -11.16 1.21
N PRO A 243 4.81 -11.34 1.74
CA PRO A 243 4.28 -10.44 2.76
C PRO A 243 4.99 -10.57 4.10
N SER A 244 5.39 -11.78 4.50
CA SER A 244 6.04 -12.05 5.79
C SER A 244 7.44 -11.43 5.85
N ILE A 245 8.18 -11.50 4.74
CA ILE A 245 9.47 -10.84 4.56
C ILE A 245 9.31 -9.33 4.66
N CYS A 246 8.34 -8.76 3.92
CA CYS A 246 8.10 -7.32 3.95
C CYS A 246 7.53 -6.82 5.29
N GLY A 247 6.95 -7.67 6.12
CA GLY A 247 6.56 -7.33 7.48
C GLY A 247 7.77 -7.02 8.38
N ARG A 248 8.97 -7.50 8.00
CA ARG A 248 10.20 -7.36 8.80
C ARG A 248 11.20 -6.36 8.24
N ILE A 249 11.51 -6.49 6.95
CA ILE A 249 12.65 -5.74 6.37
C ILE A 249 12.23 -4.66 5.37
N CYS A 250 10.93 -4.35 5.26
CA CYS A 250 10.47 -3.30 4.36
C CYS A 250 10.86 -1.92 4.90
N THR A 251 11.34 -1.06 4.02
CA THR A 251 11.64 0.36 4.30
C THR A 251 10.38 1.21 4.51
N HIS A 252 9.22 0.61 4.68
CA HIS A 252 7.89 1.15 5.02
C HIS A 252 7.52 2.49 4.35
N GLU A 253 7.87 2.69 3.10
CA GLU A 253 7.55 3.89 2.31
C GLU A 253 6.03 4.24 2.32
N CYS A 254 5.17 3.27 2.61
CA CYS A 254 3.75 3.49 2.80
C CYS A 254 3.42 4.33 4.04
N GLU A 255 4.25 4.27 5.09
CA GLU A 255 4.11 5.06 6.31
C GLU A 255 4.49 6.52 6.05
N HIS A 256 5.51 6.77 5.23
CA HIS A 256 5.86 8.12 4.76
C HIS A 256 4.74 8.74 3.91
N GLY A 257 3.93 7.90 3.24
CA GLY A 257 2.73 8.34 2.55
C GLY A 257 1.49 8.49 3.44
N CYS A 258 1.56 8.12 4.71
CA CYS A 258 0.42 8.17 5.61
C CYS A 258 0.05 9.63 5.96
N THR A 259 -1.24 9.96 5.86
CA THR A 259 -1.71 11.33 6.14
C THR A 259 -1.53 11.74 7.60
N LEU A 260 -1.39 10.78 8.52
CA LEU A 260 -1.12 11.06 9.93
C LEU A 260 0.31 11.55 10.20
N ILE A 261 1.26 11.32 9.29
CA ILE A 261 2.65 11.80 9.48
C ILE A 261 2.74 13.32 9.65
N GLY A 262 1.80 14.06 9.06
CA GLY A 262 1.73 15.53 9.21
C GLY A 262 1.13 15.99 10.54
N ALA A 263 0.58 15.07 11.33
CA ALA A 263 -0.02 15.37 12.63
C ALA A 263 0.90 14.98 13.79
N ASP A 264 1.50 13.79 13.73
CA ASP A 264 2.46 13.29 14.72
C ASP A 264 3.18 12.05 14.15
N HIS A 265 2.58 10.86 14.23
CA HIS A 265 3.17 9.61 13.76
C HIS A 265 2.24 8.91 12.75
N PRO A 266 2.79 8.29 11.68
CA PRO A 266 2.01 7.46 10.77
C PRO A 266 1.39 6.25 11.49
N VAL A 267 0.47 5.56 10.83
CA VAL A 267 0.05 4.21 11.26
C VAL A 267 1.24 3.27 11.07
N ALA A 268 1.53 2.43 12.06
CA ALA A 268 2.60 1.42 12.00
C ALA A 268 2.20 0.27 11.04
N ILE A 269 2.25 0.56 9.75
CA ILE A 269 1.73 -0.31 8.68
C ILE A 269 2.59 -1.55 8.52
N ARG A 270 3.92 -1.44 8.71
CA ARG A 270 4.87 -2.56 8.66
C ARG A 270 4.57 -3.54 9.79
N GLU A 271 4.40 -3.05 11.01
CA GLU A 271 4.11 -3.87 12.19
C GLU A 271 2.75 -4.58 12.07
N LEU A 272 1.74 -3.89 11.58
CA LEU A 272 0.45 -4.52 11.28
C LEU A 272 0.54 -5.61 10.21
N LYS A 273 1.43 -5.47 9.24
CA LYS A 273 1.72 -6.51 8.24
C LYS A 273 2.43 -7.70 8.89
N LYS A 274 3.44 -7.45 9.75
CA LYS A 274 4.13 -8.48 10.52
C LYS A 274 3.11 -9.28 11.35
N PHE A 275 2.26 -8.60 12.10
CA PHE A 275 1.22 -9.21 12.91
C PHE A 275 0.32 -10.18 12.12
N VAL A 276 -0.24 -9.75 10.98
CA VAL A 276 -1.16 -10.64 10.25
C VAL A 276 -0.46 -11.80 9.56
N THR A 277 0.81 -11.64 9.18
CA THR A 277 1.57 -12.73 8.56
C THR A 277 2.00 -13.76 9.60
N GLU A 278 2.36 -13.35 10.81
CA GLU A 278 2.58 -14.28 11.94
C GLU A 278 1.29 -15.01 12.32
N TRP A 279 0.20 -14.27 12.44
CA TRP A 279 -1.10 -14.89 12.69
C TRP A 279 -1.42 -15.97 11.66
N GLU A 280 -1.11 -15.73 10.39
CA GLU A 280 -1.31 -16.74 9.34
C GLU A 280 -0.36 -17.94 9.50
N MET A 281 0.89 -17.74 9.89
CA MET A 281 1.83 -18.84 10.15
C MET A 281 1.35 -19.74 11.28
N GLU A 282 0.76 -19.17 12.31
CA GLU A 282 0.24 -19.89 13.47
C GLU A 282 -1.12 -20.56 13.22
N HIS A 283 -2.03 -19.87 12.54
CA HIS A 283 -3.45 -20.26 12.44
C HIS A 283 -3.88 -20.61 11.01
N GLY A 284 -3.11 -20.21 10.02
CA GLY A 284 -3.43 -20.40 8.62
C GLY A 284 -3.41 -21.88 8.24
N LYS A 285 -4.33 -22.27 7.37
CA LYS A 285 -4.28 -23.58 6.74
C LYS A 285 -3.20 -23.55 5.66
N ARG A 286 -1.97 -23.86 6.02
CA ARG A 286 -0.83 -23.96 5.13
C ARG A 286 -1.25 -24.58 3.78
N GLY A 287 -1.12 -23.83 2.70
CA GLY A 287 -1.35 -24.34 1.34
C GLY A 287 -2.80 -24.50 0.89
N LYS A 288 -3.81 -24.05 1.65
CA LYS A 288 -5.20 -23.92 1.16
C LYS A 288 -5.50 -22.51 0.58
N SER A 289 -4.48 -21.78 0.17
CA SER A 289 -4.69 -20.79 -0.90
C SER A 289 -5.37 -21.52 -2.06
N LYS A 290 -6.46 -20.96 -2.57
CA LYS A 290 -7.38 -21.54 -3.57
C LYS A 290 -6.78 -22.01 -4.89
N SER A 291 -5.47 -22.17 -5.00
CA SER A 291 -4.86 -22.57 -6.26
C SER A 291 -3.53 -23.30 -6.10
N ALA A 292 -3.59 -24.61 -5.97
CA ALA A 292 -2.70 -25.36 -6.84
C ALA A 292 -3.15 -25.00 -8.26
N ILE A 293 -2.50 -24.03 -8.90
CA ILE A 293 -2.79 -23.69 -10.29
C ILE A 293 -2.33 -24.91 -11.08
N ASN A 294 -3.27 -25.60 -11.68
CA ASN A 294 -2.96 -26.74 -12.52
C ASN A 294 -2.41 -26.18 -13.85
N LEU A 295 -1.11 -25.87 -13.85
CA LEU A 295 -0.43 -25.32 -15.02
C LEU A 295 -0.57 -26.32 -16.17
N LYS A 296 -1.17 -25.89 -17.27
CA LYS A 296 -1.33 -26.73 -18.46
C LYS A 296 0.04 -27.15 -18.99
N LYS A 297 0.16 -28.40 -19.44
CA LYS A 297 1.42 -28.94 -19.98
C LYS A 297 1.92 -28.19 -21.22
N ASP A 298 1.00 -27.60 -21.98
CA ASP A 298 1.24 -26.81 -23.21
C ASP A 298 1.34 -25.29 -22.94
N ALA A 299 1.30 -24.85 -21.68
CA ALA A 299 1.48 -23.45 -21.36
C ALA A 299 2.88 -22.94 -21.74
N LYS A 300 2.94 -21.72 -22.26
CA LYS A 300 4.20 -21.07 -22.69
C LYS A 300 5.19 -20.99 -21.53
N LYS A 301 6.46 -21.26 -21.83
CA LYS A 301 7.55 -21.27 -20.88
C LYS A 301 8.21 -19.91 -20.77
N VAL A 302 8.53 -19.49 -19.55
CA VAL A 302 9.28 -18.27 -19.25
C VAL A 302 10.48 -18.62 -18.38
N ALA A 303 11.68 -18.21 -18.81
CA ALA A 303 12.89 -18.38 -18.01
C ALA A 303 13.09 -17.15 -17.09
N ILE A 304 13.44 -17.41 -15.85
CA ILE A 304 13.73 -16.38 -14.84
C ILE A 304 15.13 -16.65 -14.30
N ILE A 305 16.01 -15.69 -14.38
CA ILE A 305 17.41 -15.79 -13.98
C ILE A 305 17.60 -15.09 -12.64
N GLY A 306 17.74 -15.87 -11.59
CA GLY A 306 17.88 -15.43 -10.20
C GLY A 306 16.61 -15.65 -9.36
N ALA A 307 16.78 -16.25 -8.19
CA ALA A 307 15.73 -16.55 -7.21
C ALA A 307 15.68 -15.53 -6.06
N GLY A 308 16.05 -14.28 -6.31
CA GLY A 308 15.83 -13.15 -5.39
C GLY A 308 14.39 -12.65 -5.43
N PRO A 309 14.05 -11.56 -4.65
CA PRO A 309 12.68 -11.08 -4.56
C PRO A 309 12.03 -10.72 -5.90
N ALA A 310 12.78 -10.17 -6.85
CA ALA A 310 12.26 -9.85 -8.19
C ALA A 310 11.89 -11.11 -8.99
N GLY A 311 12.79 -12.11 -9.02
CA GLY A 311 12.57 -13.37 -9.75
C GLY A 311 11.45 -14.20 -9.14
N LEU A 312 11.42 -14.33 -7.81
CA LEU A 312 10.35 -15.03 -7.09
C LEU A 312 8.98 -14.38 -7.34
N THR A 313 8.94 -13.05 -7.35
CA THR A 313 7.69 -12.30 -7.62
C THR A 313 7.25 -12.47 -9.07
N ALA A 314 8.16 -12.38 -10.03
CA ALA A 314 7.82 -12.61 -11.44
C ALA A 314 7.28 -14.03 -11.66
N ALA A 315 7.90 -15.04 -11.05
CA ALA A 315 7.45 -16.42 -11.10
C ALA A 315 6.03 -16.59 -10.54
N TYR A 316 5.75 -15.99 -9.39
CA TYR A 316 4.42 -15.99 -8.77
C TYR A 316 3.36 -15.44 -9.72
N PHE A 317 3.55 -14.24 -10.25
CA PHE A 317 2.55 -13.62 -11.12
C PHE A 317 2.42 -14.34 -12.46
N LEU A 318 3.51 -14.80 -13.07
CA LEU A 318 3.46 -15.58 -14.30
C LEU A 318 2.72 -16.92 -14.12
N ALA A 319 2.97 -17.62 -13.02
CA ALA A 319 2.22 -18.82 -12.67
C ALA A 319 0.73 -18.51 -12.45
N LYS A 320 0.40 -17.41 -11.75
CA LYS A 320 -0.98 -16.93 -11.54
C LYS A 320 -1.69 -16.60 -12.87
N MET A 321 -0.94 -16.14 -13.87
CA MET A 321 -1.44 -15.87 -15.23
C MET A 321 -1.52 -17.13 -16.13
N GLY A 322 -1.09 -18.30 -15.62
CA GLY A 322 -1.18 -19.58 -16.31
C GLY A 322 0.04 -19.95 -17.17
N TYR A 323 1.15 -19.25 -17.05
CA TYR A 323 2.43 -19.56 -17.68
C TYR A 323 3.22 -20.60 -16.89
N ARG A 324 4.27 -21.16 -17.50
CA ARG A 324 5.21 -22.08 -16.84
C ARG A 324 6.55 -21.38 -16.58
N PRO A 325 6.69 -20.66 -15.47
CA PRO A 325 7.95 -20.06 -15.09
C PRO A 325 8.94 -21.12 -14.58
N THR A 326 10.19 -21.03 -15.03
CA THR A 326 11.31 -21.81 -14.53
C THR A 326 12.39 -20.85 -14.03
N ILE A 327 12.76 -20.96 -12.77
CA ILE A 327 13.80 -20.15 -12.17
C ILE A 327 15.14 -20.89 -12.25
N PHE A 328 16.18 -20.21 -12.72
CA PHE A 328 17.58 -20.65 -12.71
C PHE A 328 18.35 -19.83 -11.69
N GLU A 329 18.85 -20.47 -10.64
CA GLU A 329 19.58 -19.85 -9.53
C GLU A 329 21.01 -20.38 -9.45
N LYS A 330 22.00 -19.49 -9.35
CA LYS A 330 23.40 -19.88 -9.25
C LYS A 330 23.75 -20.53 -7.92
N ALA A 331 23.12 -20.05 -6.85
CA ALA A 331 23.37 -20.56 -5.50
C ALA A 331 22.69 -21.93 -5.27
N SER A 332 23.12 -22.61 -4.23
CA SER A 332 22.50 -23.86 -3.78
C SER A 332 21.14 -23.66 -3.12
N GLU A 333 20.88 -22.44 -2.62
CA GLU A 333 19.64 -22.05 -1.97
C GLU A 333 18.99 -20.85 -2.66
N ILE A 334 17.67 -20.72 -2.50
CA ILE A 334 16.86 -19.67 -3.08
C ILE A 334 16.54 -18.57 -2.08
N GLY A 335 16.35 -17.34 -2.56
CA GLY A 335 16.06 -16.16 -1.75
C GLY A 335 16.96 -14.96 -2.05
N GLY A 336 18.09 -15.18 -2.78
CA GLY A 336 19.04 -14.12 -3.08
C GLY A 336 19.57 -13.44 -1.81
N MET A 337 19.75 -12.12 -1.81
CA MET A 337 20.30 -11.41 -0.66
C MET A 337 19.44 -11.51 0.62
N LEU A 338 18.17 -11.83 0.51
CA LEU A 338 17.31 -12.12 1.67
C LEU A 338 17.81 -13.37 2.41
N ARG A 339 18.26 -14.37 1.67
CA ARG A 339 18.83 -15.62 2.21
C ARG A 339 20.25 -15.43 2.74
N PHE A 340 21.09 -14.77 1.96
CA PHE A 340 22.52 -14.77 2.21
C PHE A 340 23.01 -13.55 2.99
N GLY A 341 22.47 -12.34 2.72
CA GLY A 341 23.00 -11.09 3.24
C GLY A 341 22.27 -10.54 4.46
N VAL A 342 20.93 -10.66 4.53
CA VAL A 342 20.19 -10.13 5.67
C VAL A 342 20.40 -11.03 6.90
N PRO A 343 20.80 -10.48 8.07
CA PRO A 343 21.03 -11.27 9.28
C PRO A 343 19.79 -12.02 9.79
N GLN A 344 20.01 -13.14 10.53
CA GLN A 344 18.95 -13.98 11.07
C GLN A 344 18.04 -13.24 12.06
N PHE A 345 18.62 -12.38 12.87
CA PHE A 345 17.87 -11.59 13.86
C PHE A 345 16.94 -10.53 13.22
N ARG A 346 17.16 -10.15 11.94
CA ARG A 346 16.26 -9.30 11.17
C ARG A 346 15.29 -10.07 10.28
N LEU A 347 15.74 -11.15 9.69
CA LEU A 347 14.94 -12.02 8.83
C LEU A 347 15.28 -13.50 9.08
N PRO A 348 14.53 -14.15 9.98
CA PRO A 348 14.69 -15.58 10.21
C PRO A 348 14.43 -16.41 8.95
N ASN A 349 15.23 -17.44 8.73
CA ASN A 349 15.12 -18.29 7.55
C ASN A 349 13.76 -18.98 7.43
N TYR A 350 13.11 -19.33 8.55
CA TYR A 350 11.78 -19.96 8.51
C TYR A 350 10.70 -19.04 7.90
N VAL A 351 10.82 -17.72 8.10
CA VAL A 351 9.94 -16.70 7.51
C VAL A 351 10.11 -16.64 6.00
N LEU A 352 11.37 -16.60 5.57
CA LEU A 352 11.70 -16.61 4.15
C LEU A 352 11.19 -17.89 3.47
N ASP A 353 11.40 -19.04 4.11
CA ASP A 353 10.95 -20.34 3.59
C ASP A 353 9.43 -20.44 3.53
N TYR A 354 8.71 -19.81 4.47
CA TYR A 354 7.25 -19.76 4.46
C TYR A 354 6.71 -19.06 3.21
N ASP A 355 7.18 -17.87 2.89
CA ASP A 355 6.77 -17.14 1.70
C ASP A 355 7.20 -17.86 0.41
N ILE A 356 8.44 -18.36 0.35
CA ILE A 356 8.94 -19.12 -0.81
C ILE A 356 8.14 -20.40 -1.05
N GLN A 357 7.74 -21.10 0.00
CA GLN A 357 6.94 -22.31 -0.14
C GLN A 357 5.59 -22.05 -0.79
N SER A 358 4.99 -20.88 -0.53
CA SER A 358 3.74 -20.48 -1.19
C SER A 358 3.90 -20.33 -2.71
N ILE A 359 5.06 -19.85 -3.16
CA ILE A 359 5.41 -19.73 -4.58
C ILE A 359 5.68 -21.11 -5.21
N LYS A 360 6.42 -21.97 -4.53
CA LYS A 360 6.67 -23.35 -4.98
C LYS A 360 5.36 -24.14 -5.16
N ASN A 361 4.41 -23.95 -4.26
CA ASN A 361 3.11 -24.61 -4.31
C ASN A 361 2.27 -24.21 -5.54
N MET A 362 2.61 -23.15 -6.24
CA MET A 362 1.99 -22.77 -7.51
C MET A 362 2.52 -23.54 -8.73
N GLY A 363 3.47 -24.47 -8.53
CA GLY A 363 4.05 -25.27 -9.60
C GLY A 363 5.19 -24.57 -10.34
N VAL A 364 5.85 -23.60 -9.70
CA VAL A 364 7.07 -22.96 -10.21
C VAL A 364 8.22 -23.95 -10.18
N GLU A 365 8.87 -24.17 -11.30
CA GLU A 365 10.06 -25.01 -11.42
C GLU A 365 11.31 -24.20 -11.04
N ILE A 366 12.19 -24.76 -10.17
CA ILE A 366 13.38 -24.06 -9.68
C ILE A 366 14.60 -24.97 -9.80
N HIS A 367 15.61 -24.49 -10.50
CA HIS A 367 16.92 -25.15 -10.64
C HIS A 367 17.99 -24.33 -9.93
N THR A 368 18.49 -24.88 -8.83
CA THR A 368 19.65 -24.32 -8.12
C THR A 368 20.96 -24.83 -8.72
N ASN A 369 22.09 -24.17 -8.39
CA ASN A 369 23.41 -24.45 -8.95
C ASN A 369 23.42 -24.38 -10.49
N LYS A 370 22.65 -23.45 -11.05
CA LYS A 370 22.49 -23.23 -12.49
C LYS A 370 22.71 -21.75 -12.84
N PRO A 371 23.95 -21.27 -12.84
CA PRO A 371 24.26 -19.91 -13.25
C PRO A 371 23.97 -19.72 -14.75
N LEU A 372 23.49 -18.54 -15.12
CA LEU A 372 23.58 -18.08 -16.49
C LEU A 372 25.06 -17.79 -16.79
N GLY A 373 25.54 -18.16 -17.96
CA GLY A 373 26.97 -18.01 -18.32
C GLY A 373 27.36 -18.91 -19.48
N PRO A 374 28.61 -19.37 -19.56
CA PRO A 374 29.09 -20.19 -20.69
C PRO A 374 28.31 -21.48 -20.91
N ASP A 375 27.86 -22.13 -19.84
CA ASP A 375 27.16 -23.43 -19.88
C ASP A 375 25.65 -23.31 -20.04
N LEU A 376 25.07 -22.10 -19.88
CA LEU A 376 23.66 -21.83 -20.04
C LEU A 376 23.49 -20.39 -20.52
N THR A 377 23.34 -20.22 -21.83
CA THR A 377 23.17 -18.90 -22.44
C THR A 377 21.69 -18.53 -22.64
N ILE A 378 21.41 -17.24 -22.84
CA ILE A 378 20.07 -16.79 -23.25
C ILE A 378 19.60 -17.50 -24.54
N ASN A 379 20.52 -17.70 -25.49
CA ASN A 379 20.23 -18.40 -26.72
C ASN A 379 19.87 -19.89 -26.50
N ASP A 380 20.50 -20.55 -25.54
CA ASP A 380 20.17 -21.95 -25.20
C ASP A 380 18.80 -22.03 -24.54
N LEU A 381 18.43 -21.08 -23.71
CA LEU A 381 17.08 -20.98 -23.14
C LEU A 381 16.02 -20.79 -24.24
N GLN A 382 16.27 -19.90 -25.20
CA GLN A 382 15.37 -19.69 -26.33
C GLN A 382 15.23 -20.96 -27.18
N LYS A 383 16.34 -21.67 -27.50
CA LYS A 383 16.30 -22.96 -28.19
C LYS A 383 15.58 -24.06 -27.40
N SER A 384 15.57 -23.95 -26.07
CA SER A 384 14.85 -24.89 -25.17
C SER A 384 13.36 -24.55 -25.04
N GLY A 385 12.86 -23.59 -25.85
CA GLY A 385 11.47 -23.24 -25.96
C GLY A 385 10.98 -22.24 -24.88
N TYR A 386 11.88 -21.49 -24.26
CA TYR A 386 11.49 -20.34 -23.43
C TYR A 386 11.21 -19.14 -24.34
N GLU A 387 9.97 -18.67 -24.33
CA GLU A 387 9.49 -17.61 -25.23
C GLU A 387 9.75 -16.21 -24.70
N ALA A 388 10.01 -16.06 -23.39
CA ALA A 388 10.46 -14.81 -22.78
C ALA A 388 11.45 -15.11 -21.64
N ILE A 389 12.31 -14.13 -21.34
CA ILE A 389 13.37 -14.26 -20.34
C ILE A 389 13.35 -13.05 -19.41
N PHE A 390 13.42 -13.28 -18.11
CA PHE A 390 13.51 -12.23 -17.11
C PHE A 390 14.83 -12.33 -16.32
N ILE A 391 15.68 -11.30 -16.42
CA ILE A 391 16.99 -11.23 -15.76
C ILE A 391 16.82 -10.50 -14.42
N ALA A 392 17.05 -11.20 -13.31
CA ALA A 392 16.85 -10.73 -11.93
C ALA A 392 18.01 -11.14 -11.01
N THR A 393 19.26 -11.11 -11.51
CA THR A 393 20.46 -11.57 -10.79
C THR A 393 20.91 -10.65 -9.66
N GLY A 394 20.34 -9.43 -9.58
CA GLY A 394 20.64 -8.47 -8.52
C GLY A 394 22.04 -7.87 -8.58
N GLN A 395 22.53 -7.41 -7.43
CA GLN A 395 23.89 -6.90 -7.23
C GLN A 395 24.57 -7.75 -6.15
N TYR A 396 25.65 -8.40 -6.50
CA TYR A 396 26.35 -9.32 -5.60
C TYR A 396 27.83 -8.98 -5.46
N LYS A 397 28.46 -8.36 -6.47
CA LYS A 397 29.87 -8.03 -6.47
C LYS A 397 30.13 -6.85 -5.53
N PRO A 398 30.98 -7.00 -4.49
CA PRO A 398 31.26 -5.87 -3.60
C PRO A 398 31.98 -4.76 -4.36
N LYS A 399 31.70 -3.51 -3.98
CA LYS A 399 32.50 -2.37 -4.40
C LYS A 399 33.68 -2.19 -3.47
N THR A 400 34.80 -1.76 -4.03
CA THR A 400 36.00 -1.37 -3.31
C THR A 400 36.23 0.14 -3.47
N LEU A 401 36.90 0.75 -2.52
CA LEU A 401 37.29 2.16 -2.58
C LEU A 401 38.65 2.34 -3.25
N LYS A 402 39.39 1.25 -3.44
CA LYS A 402 40.78 1.21 -3.93
C LYS A 402 41.72 2.05 -3.06
N LEU A 403 41.49 1.99 -1.75
CA LEU A 403 42.33 2.64 -0.76
C LEU A 403 43.61 1.81 -0.54
N GLU A 404 44.69 2.52 -0.21
CA GLU A 404 45.90 1.89 0.33
C GLU A 404 45.52 1.16 1.63
N GLY A 405 45.87 -0.13 1.73
CA GLY A 405 45.61 -0.97 2.88
C GLY A 405 44.28 -1.74 2.87
N GLU A 406 43.50 -1.69 1.79
CA GLU A 406 42.26 -2.51 1.67
C GLU A 406 42.52 -4.02 1.67
N ASP A 407 43.75 -4.42 1.36
CA ASP A 407 44.21 -5.83 1.29
C ASP A 407 44.81 -6.34 2.59
N LEU A 408 44.83 -5.54 3.65
CA LEU A 408 45.32 -5.95 4.96
C LEU A 408 44.44 -7.05 5.58
N PRO A 409 45.03 -7.95 6.40
CA PRO A 409 44.35 -9.17 6.88
C PRO A 409 43.02 -8.92 7.61
N ASN A 410 42.94 -7.85 8.38
CA ASN A 410 41.73 -7.53 9.20
C ASN A 410 40.79 -6.55 8.50
N VAL A 411 40.86 -6.45 7.16
CA VAL A 411 39.94 -5.63 6.34
C VAL A 411 39.01 -6.55 5.58
N HIS A 412 37.71 -6.35 5.80
CA HIS A 412 36.65 -7.19 5.25
C HIS A 412 35.74 -6.39 4.33
N VAL A 413 35.01 -7.08 3.46
CA VAL A 413 33.91 -6.49 2.65
C VAL A 413 32.59 -6.92 3.25
N ALA A 414 31.68 -5.98 3.44
CA ALA A 414 30.44 -6.18 4.18
C ALA A 414 29.61 -7.39 3.73
N ILE A 415 29.47 -7.61 2.42
CA ILE A 415 28.66 -8.73 1.94
C ILE A 415 29.25 -10.08 2.33
N ASN A 416 30.56 -10.23 2.22
CA ASN A 416 31.25 -11.48 2.61
C ASN A 416 31.22 -11.67 4.13
N PHE A 417 31.38 -10.57 4.87
CA PHE A 417 31.28 -10.54 6.33
C PHE A 417 29.92 -11.05 6.80
N LEU A 418 28.83 -10.53 6.24
CA LEU A 418 27.48 -10.92 6.62
C LEU A 418 27.15 -12.36 6.23
N ILE A 419 27.54 -12.79 5.02
CA ILE A 419 27.29 -14.17 4.54
C ILE A 419 27.99 -15.16 5.45
N ASP A 420 29.27 -14.95 5.72
CA ASP A 420 30.06 -15.86 6.55
C ASP A 420 29.47 -15.97 7.97
N ARG A 421 29.19 -14.83 8.62
CA ARG A 421 28.67 -14.82 10.00
C ARG A 421 27.23 -15.31 10.07
N LYS A 422 26.41 -15.11 9.07
CA LYS A 422 25.04 -15.67 9.04
C LYS A 422 25.02 -17.20 9.14
N TYR A 423 26.01 -17.88 8.56
CA TYR A 423 26.08 -19.34 8.54
C TYR A 423 26.98 -19.93 9.63
N ARG A 424 27.81 -19.13 10.28
CA ARG A 424 28.85 -19.59 11.21
C ARG A 424 28.88 -18.88 12.56
N TYR A 425 27.89 -18.02 12.87
CA TYR A 425 27.87 -17.24 14.12
C TYR A 425 27.93 -18.13 15.38
N TRP A 426 27.41 -19.35 15.32
CA TRP A 426 27.44 -20.31 16.43
C TRP A 426 28.84 -20.94 16.64
N GLU A 427 29.73 -20.89 15.66
CA GLU A 427 31.09 -21.47 15.76
C GLU A 427 32.01 -20.62 16.64
N ASN A 428 31.87 -19.31 16.58
CA ASN A 428 32.66 -18.36 17.36
C ASN A 428 31.84 -17.17 17.85
N LYS A 429 31.10 -17.38 18.95
CA LYS A 429 30.24 -16.34 19.52
C LYS A 429 31.02 -15.16 20.12
N GLU A 430 32.31 -15.27 20.38
CA GLU A 430 33.16 -14.24 20.98
C GLU A 430 34.22 -13.72 19.98
N GLU A 431 33.90 -13.77 18.67
CA GLU A 431 34.84 -13.39 17.60
C GLU A 431 35.40 -11.97 17.77
N PHE A 432 34.53 -11.05 18.24
CA PHE A 432 34.89 -9.64 18.39
C PHE A 432 34.96 -9.20 19.87
N LYS A 433 35.02 -10.11 20.81
CA LYS A 433 35.07 -9.75 22.22
C LYS A 433 36.26 -8.84 22.54
N GLY A 434 35.92 -7.67 23.12
CA GLY A 434 36.94 -6.69 23.47
C GLY A 434 37.51 -5.92 22.29
N LYS A 435 36.92 -6.08 21.07
CA LYS A 435 37.40 -5.39 19.87
C LYS A 435 36.58 -4.16 19.51
N THR A 436 37.29 -3.21 18.90
CA THR A 436 36.68 -2.04 18.24
C THR A 436 36.66 -2.24 16.74
N LEU A 437 35.51 -2.11 16.10
CA LEU A 437 35.35 -2.24 14.65
C LEU A 437 35.13 -0.88 13.99
N GLY A 438 35.76 -0.68 12.82
CA GLY A 438 35.48 0.44 11.90
C GLY A 438 34.66 -0.03 10.73
N ILE A 439 33.57 0.69 10.45
CA ILE A 439 32.71 0.42 9.29
C ILE A 439 32.74 1.63 8.37
N ILE A 440 33.15 1.44 7.12
CA ILE A 440 33.15 2.48 6.11
C ILE A 440 31.85 2.38 5.32
N GLY A 441 30.94 3.32 5.56
CA GLY A 441 29.58 3.38 5.05
C GLY A 441 28.55 3.48 6.16
N GLY A 442 27.39 4.10 5.90
CA GLY A 442 26.31 4.33 6.88
C GLY A 442 24.93 3.82 6.41
N GLY A 443 24.88 3.10 5.29
CA GLY A 443 23.61 2.55 4.78
C GLY A 443 23.13 1.31 5.55
N PRO A 444 21.96 0.74 5.19
CA PRO A 444 21.37 -0.42 5.89
C PRO A 444 22.30 -1.63 6.04
N VAL A 445 23.17 -1.86 5.04
CA VAL A 445 24.17 -2.95 5.10
C VAL A 445 25.23 -2.69 6.16
N ALA A 446 25.65 -1.44 6.35
CA ALA A 446 26.59 -1.05 7.40
C ALA A 446 25.97 -1.26 8.79
N VAL A 447 24.68 -0.95 8.95
CA VAL A 447 23.93 -1.21 10.19
C VAL A 447 23.84 -2.72 10.45
N ASP A 448 23.52 -3.52 9.43
CA ASP A 448 23.50 -4.99 9.55
C ASP A 448 24.87 -5.55 10.00
N VAL A 449 25.97 -4.98 9.51
CA VAL A 449 27.34 -5.33 9.95
C VAL A 449 27.56 -4.92 11.40
N ALA A 450 27.20 -3.69 11.77
CA ALA A 450 27.36 -3.19 13.14
C ALA A 450 26.61 -4.06 14.16
N GLN A 451 25.33 -4.30 13.90
CA GLN A 451 24.47 -5.13 14.74
C GLN A 451 24.97 -6.58 14.85
N THR A 452 25.50 -7.13 13.75
CA THR A 452 26.12 -8.47 13.76
C THR A 452 27.38 -8.50 14.61
N ALA A 453 28.24 -7.48 14.47
CA ALA A 453 29.48 -7.39 15.23
C ALA A 453 29.24 -7.21 16.75
N LEU A 454 28.25 -6.40 17.13
CA LEU A 454 27.85 -6.24 18.54
C LEU A 454 27.39 -7.58 19.14
N ARG A 455 26.60 -8.36 18.41
CA ARG A 455 26.17 -9.69 18.84
C ARG A 455 27.29 -10.70 18.96
N LEU A 456 28.38 -10.48 18.24
CA LEU A 456 29.60 -11.29 18.32
C LEU A 456 30.64 -10.72 19.32
N GLY A 457 30.22 -9.75 20.17
CA GLY A 457 30.98 -9.28 21.32
C GLY A 457 31.79 -8.00 21.08
N ALA A 458 31.62 -7.29 19.99
CA ALA A 458 32.29 -6.01 19.78
C ALA A 458 31.95 -5.01 20.89
N GLU A 459 32.95 -4.31 21.41
CA GLU A 459 32.79 -3.31 22.47
C GLU A 459 32.42 -1.96 21.90
N LYS A 460 32.91 -1.63 20.72
CA LYS A 460 32.66 -0.34 20.08
C LYS A 460 32.67 -0.45 18.56
N ILE A 461 31.78 0.32 17.93
CA ILE A 461 31.65 0.43 16.48
C ILE A 461 31.85 1.90 16.06
N HIS A 462 32.79 2.16 15.16
CA HIS A 462 32.92 3.44 14.48
C HIS A 462 32.31 3.34 13.08
N LEU A 463 31.25 4.11 12.80
CA LEU A 463 30.66 4.22 11.47
C LEU A 463 31.14 5.50 10.80
N VAL A 464 31.84 5.38 9.67
CA VAL A 464 32.40 6.50 8.92
C VAL A 464 31.66 6.63 7.59
N ASP A 465 30.94 7.72 7.39
CA ASP A 465 30.17 7.93 6.15
C ASP A 465 30.26 9.37 5.65
N ILE A 466 30.22 9.50 4.33
CA ILE A 466 30.20 10.79 3.62
C ILE A 466 28.84 11.49 3.71
N ALA A 467 27.78 10.78 4.08
CA ALA A 467 26.44 11.34 4.25
C ALA A 467 26.34 12.19 5.54
N SER A 468 25.40 13.12 5.55
CA SER A 468 25.06 13.86 6.77
C SER A 468 24.12 13.02 7.67
N LYS A 469 23.94 13.46 8.92
CA LYS A 469 23.00 12.83 9.84
C LYS A 469 21.55 12.84 9.29
N GLU A 470 21.19 13.92 8.62
CA GLU A 470 19.88 14.11 8.00
C GLU A 470 19.65 13.11 6.85
N ASP A 471 20.69 12.85 6.04
CA ASP A 471 20.62 11.89 4.93
C ASP A 471 20.43 10.45 5.42
N LEU A 472 20.98 10.10 6.59
CA LEU A 472 20.91 8.78 7.20
C LEU A 472 19.79 8.63 8.22
N LYS A 473 18.98 9.66 8.46
CA LYS A 473 17.95 9.66 9.50
C LYS A 473 17.07 8.41 9.50
N LEU A 474 16.56 8.00 8.35
CA LEU A 474 15.69 6.82 8.23
C LEU A 474 16.37 5.50 8.59
N VAL A 475 17.67 5.42 8.38
CA VAL A 475 18.47 4.26 8.74
C VAL A 475 18.76 4.24 10.23
N LEU A 476 19.01 5.43 10.80
CA LEU A 476 19.28 5.59 12.24
C LEU A 476 18.02 5.36 13.08
N ASP A 477 16.86 5.80 12.61
CA ASP A 477 15.58 5.63 13.30
C ASP A 477 15.15 4.13 13.41
N ASP A 478 15.75 3.24 12.60
CA ASP A 478 15.52 1.78 12.65
C ASP A 478 16.48 1.03 13.61
N ILE A 479 17.42 1.74 14.27
CA ILE A 479 18.38 1.13 15.21
C ILE A 479 17.83 1.25 16.64
N PRO A 480 17.76 0.14 17.40
CA PRO A 480 17.38 0.17 18.82
C PRO A 480 18.27 1.11 19.64
N GLU A 481 17.69 1.88 20.56
CA GLU A 481 18.43 2.85 21.38
C GLU A 481 19.57 2.21 22.18
N ASN A 482 19.34 1.03 22.76
CA ASN A 482 20.34 0.27 23.50
C ASN A 482 21.53 -0.19 22.64
N GLU A 483 21.41 -0.29 21.32
CA GLU A 483 22.51 -0.58 20.41
C GLU A 483 23.27 0.68 19.98
N MET A 484 22.60 1.82 19.95
CA MET A 484 23.22 3.10 19.57
C MET A 484 24.31 3.53 20.55
N ASP A 485 24.23 3.15 21.82
CA ASP A 485 25.23 3.48 22.84
C ASP A 485 26.62 2.89 22.54
N PHE A 486 26.67 1.82 21.75
CA PHE A 486 27.92 1.17 21.31
C PHE A 486 28.43 1.71 19.95
N MET A 487 27.71 2.65 19.31
CA MET A 487 28.01 3.14 17.97
C MET A 487 28.43 4.60 17.99
N GLU A 488 29.61 4.88 17.47
CA GLU A 488 30.09 6.26 17.24
C GLU A 488 30.04 6.61 15.75
N TYR A 489 29.25 7.61 15.40
CA TYR A 489 29.04 8.03 14.01
C TYR A 489 29.94 9.20 13.63
N HIS A 490 30.68 9.03 12.56
CA HIS A 490 31.52 10.06 11.93
C HIS A 490 30.85 10.48 10.61
N PHE A 491 29.85 11.37 10.71
CA PHE A 491 29.16 11.94 9.55
C PHE A 491 30.04 12.87 8.75
N THR A 492 29.71 13.07 7.46
CA THR A 492 30.45 13.93 6.55
C THR A 492 31.98 13.68 6.62
N THR A 493 32.32 12.41 6.67
CA THR A 493 33.72 11.95 6.86
C THR A 493 34.08 10.95 5.77
N SER A 494 35.24 11.12 5.18
CA SER A 494 35.81 10.20 4.20
C SER A 494 37.11 9.58 4.72
N THR A 495 37.50 8.46 4.13
CA THR A 495 38.73 7.74 4.48
C THR A 495 39.76 7.92 3.37
N SER A 496 41.02 8.21 3.72
CA SER A 496 42.11 8.37 2.77
C SER A 496 42.92 7.08 2.56
N LYS A 497 43.20 6.35 3.62
CA LYS A 497 43.96 5.10 3.62
C LYS A 497 43.74 4.32 4.91
N ILE A 498 44.14 3.04 4.90
CA ILE A 498 44.20 2.17 6.05
C ILE A 498 45.66 1.83 6.28
N THR A 499 46.17 2.03 7.49
CA THR A 499 47.55 1.74 7.83
C THR A 499 47.65 0.76 8.99
N GLN A 500 48.75 0.00 9.04
CA GLN A 500 49.04 -0.89 10.16
C GLN A 500 49.45 -0.05 11.38
N GLY A 501 48.78 -0.26 12.51
CA GLY A 501 49.09 0.36 13.78
C GLY A 501 50.12 -0.48 14.59
N LYS A 502 50.20 -0.27 15.90
CA LYS A 502 50.94 -1.08 16.84
C LYS A 502 50.11 -2.29 17.28
N ASP A 503 50.75 -3.37 17.65
CA ASP A 503 50.08 -4.56 18.23
C ASP A 503 49.04 -5.20 17.32
N ASP A 504 49.32 -5.26 16.01
CA ASP A 504 48.42 -5.76 14.94
C ASP A 504 47.09 -4.98 14.71
N ASN A 505 46.88 -3.85 15.37
CA ASN A 505 45.74 -2.98 15.13
C ASN A 505 45.85 -2.25 13.80
N LEU A 506 44.74 -1.81 13.27
CA LEU A 506 44.62 -0.95 12.10
C LEU A 506 44.39 0.50 12.50
N ILE A 507 44.77 1.44 11.64
CA ILE A 507 44.48 2.85 11.78
C ILE A 507 43.70 3.29 10.56
N LEU A 508 42.47 3.74 10.77
CA LEU A 508 41.63 4.35 9.74
C LEU A 508 41.95 5.83 9.67
N ASN A 509 42.59 6.26 8.58
CA ASN A 509 42.96 7.65 8.36
C ASN A 509 41.77 8.37 7.68
N CYS A 510 41.15 9.30 8.40
CA CYS A 510 39.93 10.00 8.03
C CYS A 510 40.15 11.49 7.84
N TYR A 511 39.25 12.12 7.08
CA TYR A 511 39.18 13.58 6.93
C TYR A 511 37.71 14.03 6.75
N LYS A 512 37.39 15.23 7.15
CA LYS A 512 36.05 15.82 6.97
C LYS A 512 35.84 16.27 5.54
N ILE A 513 34.57 16.21 5.10
CA ILE A 513 34.12 16.64 3.80
C ILE A 513 32.96 17.64 3.89
N GLU A 514 32.82 18.45 2.86
CA GLU A 514 31.66 19.30 2.63
C GLU A 514 31.10 19.06 1.23
N TRP A 515 29.76 18.94 1.14
CA TRP A 515 29.09 18.80 -0.14
C TRP A 515 28.96 20.17 -0.82
N GLY A 516 29.50 20.31 -2.01
CA GLY A 516 29.28 21.45 -2.88
C GLY A 516 27.82 21.59 -3.32
N PRO A 517 27.46 22.72 -3.95
CA PRO A 517 26.14 22.87 -4.57
C PRO A 517 25.95 21.84 -5.70
N PRO A 518 24.68 21.44 -5.99
CA PRO A 518 24.42 20.53 -7.10
C PRO A 518 24.74 21.19 -8.45
N ASP A 519 25.37 20.43 -9.37
CA ASP A 519 25.56 20.83 -10.76
C ASP A 519 24.25 20.75 -11.56
N GLU A 520 24.30 21.07 -12.87
CA GLU A 520 23.15 21.04 -13.80
C GLU A 520 22.50 19.65 -13.89
N ASN A 521 23.22 18.60 -13.52
CA ASN A 521 22.74 17.21 -13.46
C ASN A 521 22.35 16.76 -12.04
N GLY A 522 22.31 17.69 -11.06
CA GLY A 522 21.99 17.40 -9.68
C GLY A 522 23.13 16.71 -8.90
N ARG A 523 24.36 16.67 -9.43
CA ARG A 523 25.52 16.09 -8.75
C ARG A 523 26.19 17.12 -7.87
N ARG A 524 26.58 16.71 -6.68
CA ARG A 524 27.31 17.55 -5.72
C ARG A 524 28.78 17.14 -5.71
N ALA A 525 29.65 18.12 -5.76
CA ALA A 525 31.08 17.88 -5.59
C ALA A 525 31.39 17.57 -4.12
N LEU A 526 32.34 16.68 -3.90
CA LEU A 526 32.85 16.34 -2.58
C LEU A 526 34.13 17.16 -2.36
N ASN A 527 34.08 18.10 -1.42
CA ASN A 527 35.19 18.97 -1.10
C ASN A 527 35.84 18.55 0.22
N THR A 528 37.13 18.40 0.26
CA THR A 528 37.87 18.11 1.49
C THR A 528 37.97 19.37 2.35
N VAL A 529 37.64 19.25 3.65
CA VAL A 529 37.86 20.30 4.63
C VAL A 529 39.35 20.34 4.97
N LYS A 530 39.96 21.49 4.81
CA LYS A 530 41.40 21.65 5.06
C LYS A 530 41.73 21.42 6.54
N ASP A 531 42.88 20.78 6.80
CA ASP A 531 43.42 20.52 8.14
C ASP A 531 42.44 19.77 9.06
N SER A 532 41.65 18.86 8.49
CA SER A 532 40.63 18.03 9.18
C SER A 532 41.01 16.57 9.32
N ASP A 533 42.25 16.23 9.02
CA ASP A 533 42.74 14.85 9.11
C ASP A 533 42.77 14.38 10.57
N PHE A 534 42.33 13.13 10.80
CA PHE A 534 42.37 12.46 12.10
C PHE A 534 42.45 10.96 11.93
N GLU A 535 42.89 10.28 12.97
CA GLU A 535 43.11 8.86 13.00
C GLU A 535 42.15 8.17 13.97
N ILE A 536 41.62 7.00 13.58
CA ILE A 536 40.81 6.15 14.44
C ILE A 536 41.53 4.80 14.56
N PRO A 537 42.01 4.43 15.76
CA PRO A 537 42.57 3.09 16.01
C PRO A 537 41.44 2.05 16.06
N ILE A 538 41.62 0.95 15.36
CA ILE A 538 40.57 -0.06 15.11
C ILE A 538 41.20 -1.42 15.03
N ASP A 539 40.51 -2.45 15.52
CA ASP A 539 41.00 -3.84 15.45
C ASP A 539 40.64 -4.49 14.10
N GLU A 540 39.44 -4.23 13.61
CA GLU A 540 38.99 -4.75 12.32
C GLU A 540 38.16 -3.71 11.54
N ILE A 541 38.27 -3.74 10.23
CA ILE A 541 37.56 -2.83 9.34
C ILE A 541 36.62 -3.59 8.41
N VAL A 542 35.40 -3.05 8.23
CA VAL A 542 34.42 -3.59 7.26
C VAL A 542 34.02 -2.51 6.28
N ILE A 543 34.28 -2.75 4.98
CA ILE A 543 33.93 -1.82 3.90
C ILE A 543 32.52 -2.10 3.41
N ALA A 544 31.58 -1.17 3.65
CA ALA A 544 30.15 -1.26 3.37
C ALA A 544 29.65 -0.22 2.37
N VAL A 545 30.42 0.09 1.33
CA VAL A 545 30.18 1.16 0.35
C VAL A 545 29.33 0.74 -0.85
N GLY A 546 28.56 -0.33 -0.69
CA GLY A 546 27.62 -0.83 -1.66
C GLY A 546 28.14 -1.95 -2.55
N GLN A 547 27.33 -2.32 -3.53
CA GLN A 547 27.54 -3.49 -4.40
C GLN A 547 27.42 -3.09 -5.88
N ALA A 548 27.92 -3.94 -6.75
CA ALA A 548 27.84 -3.81 -8.20
C ALA A 548 27.21 -5.06 -8.83
N VAL A 549 26.75 -4.92 -10.05
CA VAL A 549 26.31 -6.06 -10.87
C VAL A 549 27.51 -6.90 -11.27
N ASP A 550 27.35 -8.20 -11.16
CA ASP A 550 28.32 -9.15 -11.67
C ASP A 550 27.88 -9.62 -13.07
N PHE A 551 28.47 -9.02 -14.11
CA PHE A 551 28.18 -9.37 -15.50
C PHE A 551 28.80 -10.70 -15.95
N GLU A 552 29.72 -11.28 -15.20
CA GLU A 552 30.22 -12.65 -15.45
C GLU A 552 29.09 -13.69 -15.33
N LEU A 553 27.99 -13.32 -14.68
CA LEU A 553 26.76 -14.10 -14.58
C LEU A 553 25.80 -13.91 -15.77
N ILE A 554 26.21 -13.21 -16.81
CA ILE A 554 25.48 -13.05 -18.06
C ILE A 554 26.42 -13.51 -19.18
N ASP A 555 25.92 -14.36 -20.08
CA ASP A 555 26.75 -14.84 -21.19
C ASP A 555 27.30 -13.69 -22.04
N ALA A 556 28.54 -13.81 -22.48
CA ALA A 556 29.26 -12.75 -23.19
C ALA A 556 28.55 -12.25 -24.45
N ALA A 557 27.78 -13.09 -25.14
CA ALA A 557 27.05 -12.71 -26.35
C ALA A 557 25.87 -11.78 -26.01
N THR A 558 25.21 -12.01 -24.88
CA THR A 558 24.15 -11.16 -24.36
C THR A 558 24.72 -9.91 -23.71
N GLU A 559 25.76 -10.02 -22.93
CA GLU A 559 26.42 -8.90 -22.27
C GLU A 559 26.88 -7.82 -23.27
N ASN A 560 27.42 -8.23 -24.41
CA ASN A 560 27.86 -7.32 -25.48
C ASN A 560 26.71 -6.64 -26.24
N LYS A 561 25.50 -7.19 -26.20
CA LYS A 561 24.33 -6.66 -26.90
C LYS A 561 23.43 -5.82 -26.01
N ILE A 562 23.40 -6.10 -24.71
CA ILE A 562 22.50 -5.45 -23.78
C ILE A 562 23.01 -4.04 -23.43
N ASN A 563 22.12 -3.06 -23.48
CA ASN A 563 22.48 -1.67 -23.16
C ASN A 563 22.71 -1.51 -21.67
N LYS A 564 23.80 -0.83 -21.30
CA LYS A 564 24.21 -0.60 -19.92
C LYS A 564 24.47 0.87 -19.65
N GLU A 565 24.12 1.31 -18.46
CA GLU A 565 24.49 2.62 -17.91
C GLU A 565 25.04 2.44 -16.49
N ARG A 566 26.21 3.01 -16.19
CA ARG A 566 26.84 2.93 -14.87
C ARG A 566 26.93 1.51 -14.30
N GLY A 567 27.21 0.54 -15.16
CA GLY A 567 27.29 -0.87 -14.75
C GLY A 567 25.96 -1.52 -14.41
N LYS A 568 24.85 -1.03 -14.90
CA LYS A 568 23.49 -1.59 -14.75
C LYS A 568 22.81 -1.71 -16.09
N ILE A 569 21.85 -2.63 -16.23
CA ILE A 569 21.08 -2.82 -17.43
C ILE A 569 20.09 -1.66 -17.60
N ILE A 570 20.05 -1.07 -18.80
CA ILE A 570 19.02 -0.10 -19.18
C ILE A 570 17.75 -0.84 -19.58
N ILE A 571 16.62 -0.41 -19.03
CA ILE A 571 15.30 -0.92 -19.34
C ILE A 571 14.36 0.21 -19.71
N ASN A 572 13.26 -0.11 -20.38
CA ASN A 572 12.12 0.78 -20.38
C ASN A 572 11.46 0.76 -19.00
N GLU A 573 11.37 1.92 -18.36
CA GLU A 573 10.93 2.06 -16.96
C GLU A 573 9.47 1.62 -16.69
N ILE A 574 8.68 1.44 -17.76
CA ILE A 574 7.29 1.01 -17.65
C ILE A 574 7.15 -0.47 -18.01
N THR A 575 7.82 -0.90 -19.09
CA THR A 575 7.67 -2.27 -19.58
C THR A 575 8.71 -3.23 -19.03
N PHE A 576 9.78 -2.74 -18.42
CA PHE A 576 10.92 -3.53 -17.96
C PHE A 576 11.62 -4.32 -19.07
N GLU A 577 11.30 -4.07 -20.35
CA GLU A 577 11.97 -4.67 -21.48
C GLU A 577 13.33 -4.02 -21.71
N THR A 578 14.32 -4.83 -22.03
CA THR A 578 15.65 -4.37 -22.45
C THR A 578 15.62 -3.96 -23.90
N ASN A 579 16.78 -3.62 -24.48
CA ASN A 579 16.89 -3.42 -25.92
C ASN A 579 16.84 -4.73 -26.74
N ILE A 580 16.77 -5.91 -26.08
CA ILE A 580 16.64 -7.21 -26.75
C ILE A 580 15.19 -7.66 -26.63
N PRO A 581 14.44 -7.79 -27.73
CA PRO A 581 13.03 -8.18 -27.70
C PRO A 581 12.79 -9.50 -26.97
N GLY A 582 11.78 -9.52 -26.06
CA GLY A 582 11.45 -10.68 -25.26
C GLY A 582 12.39 -10.94 -24.07
N VAL A 583 13.41 -10.08 -23.88
CA VAL A 583 14.31 -10.12 -22.73
C VAL A 583 13.98 -8.92 -21.84
N PHE A 584 13.56 -9.21 -20.61
CA PHE A 584 13.18 -8.26 -19.58
C PHE A 584 14.20 -8.29 -18.44
N ALA A 585 14.33 -7.22 -17.67
CA ALA A 585 15.20 -7.19 -16.50
C ALA A 585 14.55 -6.41 -15.35
N GLY A 586 14.90 -6.76 -14.10
CA GLY A 586 14.36 -6.07 -12.93
C GLY A 586 15.10 -6.43 -11.64
N GLY A 587 14.74 -5.75 -10.54
CA GLY A 587 15.49 -5.80 -9.28
C GLY A 587 16.71 -4.88 -9.33
N ASP A 588 17.74 -5.19 -8.57
CA ASP A 588 18.89 -4.29 -8.40
C ASP A 588 19.85 -4.26 -9.60
N ILE A 589 19.68 -5.17 -10.55
CA ILE A 589 20.49 -5.23 -11.77
C ILE A 589 20.21 -4.07 -12.74
N VAL A 590 19.04 -3.43 -12.64
CA VAL A 590 18.63 -2.39 -13.60
C VAL A 590 18.99 -0.99 -13.13
N SER A 591 19.19 -0.07 -14.09
CA SER A 591 19.32 1.36 -13.82
C SER A 591 18.07 1.88 -13.10
N ASN A 592 18.23 2.89 -12.23
CA ASN A 592 17.15 3.51 -11.44
C ASN A 592 16.46 2.59 -10.39
N SER A 593 17.04 1.43 -10.07
CA SER A 593 16.55 0.61 -8.94
C SER A 593 16.95 1.22 -7.60
N LYS A 594 15.99 1.29 -6.66
CA LYS A 594 16.22 1.68 -5.27
C LYS A 594 16.74 0.50 -4.47
N ALA A 595 17.49 -0.38 -4.81
CA ALA A 595 18.14 -1.48 -4.07
C ALA A 595 17.44 -1.90 -2.74
N VAL A 596 16.11 -2.00 -2.74
CA VAL A 596 15.27 -2.44 -1.61
C VAL A 596 14.31 -3.55 -2.04
N ALA A 597 14.01 -4.48 -1.14
CA ALA A 597 13.23 -5.68 -1.45
C ALA A 597 11.85 -5.36 -2.07
N VAL A 598 11.13 -4.36 -1.55
CA VAL A 598 9.79 -3.98 -2.06
C VAL A 598 9.83 -3.38 -3.47
N ALA A 599 10.93 -2.72 -3.86
CA ALA A 599 11.13 -2.25 -5.23
C ALA A 599 11.42 -3.43 -6.18
N ALA A 600 12.23 -4.38 -5.76
CA ALA A 600 12.48 -5.62 -6.52
C ALA A 600 11.18 -6.42 -6.73
N ILE A 601 10.30 -6.50 -5.73
CA ILE A 601 8.96 -7.09 -5.83
C ILE A 601 8.12 -6.34 -6.89
N ALA A 602 8.11 -5.01 -6.85
CA ALA A 602 7.42 -4.20 -7.84
C ALA A 602 7.91 -4.49 -9.27
N HIS A 603 9.25 -4.53 -9.46
CA HIS A 603 9.86 -4.84 -10.75
C HIS A 603 9.46 -6.23 -11.26
N GLY A 604 9.48 -7.25 -10.40
CA GLY A 604 9.06 -8.61 -10.78
C GLY A 604 7.59 -8.68 -11.21
N LYS A 605 6.71 -7.98 -10.51
CA LYS A 605 5.28 -7.89 -10.86
C LYS A 605 5.07 -7.18 -12.21
N GLU A 606 5.67 -6.02 -12.41
CA GLU A 606 5.52 -5.23 -13.63
C GLU A 606 6.13 -5.93 -14.85
N ALA A 607 7.27 -6.58 -14.67
CA ALA A 607 7.87 -7.42 -15.71
C ALA A 607 6.96 -8.60 -16.10
N ALA A 608 6.32 -9.26 -15.13
CA ALA A 608 5.38 -10.34 -15.40
C ALA A 608 4.19 -9.87 -16.24
N ILE A 609 3.64 -8.67 -15.99
CA ILE A 609 2.58 -8.07 -16.81
C ILE A 609 3.08 -7.80 -18.25
N SER A 610 4.29 -7.29 -18.38
CA SER A 610 4.89 -7.02 -19.70
C SER A 610 5.15 -8.30 -20.46
N ILE A 611 5.65 -9.34 -19.80
CA ILE A 611 5.86 -10.68 -20.38
C ILE A 611 4.52 -11.28 -20.84
N ASP A 612 3.46 -11.18 -20.04
CA ASP A 612 2.11 -11.61 -20.45
C ASP A 612 1.65 -10.94 -21.73
N ARG A 613 1.83 -9.62 -21.82
CA ARG A 613 1.48 -8.84 -23.02
C ARG A 613 2.32 -9.23 -24.22
N PHE A 614 3.63 -9.37 -24.04
CA PHE A 614 4.56 -9.81 -25.09
C PHE A 614 4.15 -11.17 -25.66
N LEU A 615 3.91 -12.16 -24.78
CA LEU A 615 3.53 -13.52 -25.17
C LEU A 615 2.14 -13.60 -25.84
N LYS A 616 1.28 -12.61 -25.60
CA LYS A 616 -0.02 -12.46 -26.26
C LYS A 616 0.02 -11.57 -27.51
N GLY A 617 1.18 -11.03 -27.90
CA GLY A 617 1.33 -10.11 -29.03
C GLY A 617 0.62 -8.77 -28.82
N LYS A 618 0.45 -8.33 -27.57
CA LYS A 618 -0.18 -7.04 -27.22
C LYS A 618 0.86 -5.94 -27.09
N ASP A 619 0.43 -4.70 -27.31
CA ASP A 619 1.27 -3.53 -27.05
C ASP A 619 1.65 -3.46 -25.56
N LEU A 620 2.95 -3.44 -25.28
CA LEU A 620 3.49 -3.41 -23.93
C LEU A 620 3.16 -2.10 -23.20
N MET A 621 2.96 -1.01 -23.92
CA MET A 621 2.71 0.33 -23.38
C MET A 621 1.23 0.67 -23.24
N ALA A 622 0.34 0.00 -23.96
CA ALA A 622 -1.06 0.37 -24.02
C ALA A 622 -1.70 0.46 -22.60
N GLY A 623 -2.22 1.64 -22.26
CA GLY A 623 -2.84 1.92 -20.95
C GLY A 623 -1.86 2.02 -19.77
N ARG A 624 -0.56 2.00 -20.02
CA ARG A 624 0.48 2.16 -19.00
C ARG A 624 1.18 3.50 -19.20
N HIS A 625 1.12 4.35 -18.19
CA HIS A 625 1.79 5.66 -18.22
C HIS A 625 2.71 5.76 -17.02
N LYS A 626 3.82 6.49 -17.17
CA LYS A 626 4.59 6.94 -16.00
C LYS A 626 3.73 7.96 -15.29
N GLU A 627 3.19 7.58 -14.16
CA GLU A 627 2.18 8.38 -13.47
C GLU A 627 2.68 9.78 -13.13
N SER A 628 1.86 10.77 -13.47
CA SER A 628 1.75 11.93 -12.61
C SER A 628 1.18 11.43 -11.28
N LYS A 629 1.96 11.54 -10.19
CA LYS A 629 1.49 11.24 -8.83
C LYS A 629 0.27 12.11 -8.58
N MET A 630 -0.94 11.53 -8.63
CA MET A 630 -2.10 12.23 -8.11
C MET A 630 -1.96 12.22 -6.60
N PHE A 631 -1.62 13.36 -6.04
CA PHE A 631 -1.56 13.56 -4.61
C PHE A 631 -2.99 13.61 -4.09
N PHE A 632 -3.39 12.54 -3.45
CA PHE A 632 -4.56 12.57 -2.59
C PHE A 632 -4.13 13.19 -1.27
N THR A 633 -4.49 14.44 -1.06
CA THR A 633 -4.27 15.09 0.22
C THR A 633 -5.35 14.60 1.18
N GLY A 634 -4.99 13.71 2.05
CA GLY A 634 -5.82 13.34 3.20
C GLY A 634 -5.86 14.48 4.23
N PRO A 635 -6.67 14.34 5.28
CA PRO A 635 -6.74 15.35 6.33
C PRO A 635 -5.35 15.58 6.96
N LYS A 636 -4.93 16.83 7.07
CA LYS A 636 -3.64 17.22 7.65
C LYS A 636 -3.59 17.08 9.18
N LYS A 637 -4.72 16.83 9.81
CA LYS A 637 -4.86 16.58 11.26
C LYS A 637 -5.78 15.40 11.50
N PRO A 638 -5.51 14.55 12.51
CA PRO A 638 -6.42 13.46 12.85
C PRO A 638 -7.69 13.98 13.50
N PRO A 639 -8.81 13.26 13.38
CA PRO A 639 -10.01 13.52 14.18
C PRO A 639 -9.70 13.39 15.68
N LYS A 640 -10.48 14.11 16.51
CA LYS A 640 -10.28 14.17 17.98
C LYS A 640 -10.39 12.82 18.69
N ASP A 641 -11.13 11.87 18.09
CA ASP A 641 -11.32 10.52 18.64
C ASP A 641 -10.25 9.50 18.20
N VAL A 642 -9.23 9.94 17.47
CA VAL A 642 -8.10 9.09 17.03
C VAL A 642 -6.89 9.39 17.89
N SER A 643 -6.30 8.33 18.48
CA SER A 643 -5.04 8.47 19.20
C SER A 643 -3.95 8.98 18.27
N LEU A 644 -3.19 9.98 18.71
CA LEU A 644 -2.02 10.49 18.00
C LEU A 644 -0.80 9.60 18.20
N LYS A 645 -0.71 8.95 19.36
CA LYS A 645 0.41 8.08 19.68
C LYS A 645 0.21 6.72 19.03
N PRO A 646 1.23 6.18 18.33
CA PRO A 646 1.21 4.80 17.87
C PRO A 646 1.25 3.84 19.07
N GLU A 647 0.80 2.61 18.84
CA GLU A 647 1.14 1.52 19.76
C GLU A 647 2.65 1.27 19.61
N THR A 648 3.36 1.32 20.74
CA THR A 648 4.79 1.06 20.79
C THR A 648 5.05 -0.31 21.38
N LEU A 649 5.97 -1.04 20.78
CA LEU A 649 6.53 -2.24 21.36
C LEU A 649 7.50 -1.83 22.46
N GLU A 650 7.45 -2.50 23.62
CA GLU A 650 8.51 -2.35 24.60
C GLU A 650 9.82 -2.86 23.98
N GLU A 651 10.87 -2.08 24.08
CA GLU A 651 12.19 -2.51 23.62
C GLU A 651 12.64 -3.73 24.42
N ALA A 652 13.20 -4.72 23.75
CA ALA A 652 13.80 -5.83 24.41
C ALA A 652 15.00 -5.33 25.21
N THR A 653 14.86 -5.28 26.54
CA THR A 653 15.91 -4.81 27.46
C THR A 653 17.00 -5.85 27.71
N GLU A 654 16.97 -6.97 26.98
CA GLU A 654 17.90 -8.09 27.19
C GLU A 654 19.25 -7.83 26.53
N ASP A 655 20.25 -8.53 27.07
CA ASP A 655 21.66 -8.49 26.67
C ASP A 655 21.81 -8.63 25.14
N ILE A 656 22.32 -7.60 24.49
CA ILE A 656 22.53 -7.60 23.02
C ILE A 656 23.55 -8.66 22.61
N GLN A 657 24.54 -8.88 23.48
CA GLN A 657 25.61 -9.82 23.22
C GLN A 657 25.06 -11.25 23.16
N TRP A 658 25.40 -11.95 22.08
CA TRP A 658 25.00 -13.35 21.82
C TRP A 658 23.52 -13.57 21.46
N ASN A 659 22.70 -12.53 21.43
CA ASN A 659 21.29 -12.64 21.08
C ASN A 659 21.11 -12.54 19.55
N PHE A 660 20.88 -13.67 18.89
CA PHE A 660 20.56 -13.77 17.47
C PHE A 660 19.07 -14.08 17.22
N ASP A 661 18.24 -14.00 18.24
CA ASP A 661 16.80 -14.09 18.11
C ASP A 661 16.25 -12.87 17.35
N GLU A 662 15.06 -12.95 16.86
CA GLU A 662 14.43 -11.86 16.12
C GLU A 662 14.30 -10.62 17.02
N ILE A 663 14.96 -9.51 16.63
CA ILE A 663 14.99 -8.28 17.43
C ILE A 663 13.66 -7.53 17.43
N ASP A 664 12.89 -7.65 16.34
CA ASP A 664 11.61 -6.97 16.25
C ASP A 664 10.56 -7.75 17.04
N GLN A 665 10.11 -7.20 18.14
CA GLN A 665 8.90 -7.68 18.80
C GLN A 665 7.69 -7.54 17.87
N MET A 666 6.61 -8.20 18.20
CA MET A 666 5.39 -8.21 17.38
C MET A 666 4.23 -7.65 18.20
N PHE A 667 3.35 -6.90 17.55
CA PHE A 667 2.08 -6.52 18.15
C PHE A 667 1.30 -7.77 18.60
N ASN A 668 0.80 -7.76 19.80
CA ASN A 668 -0.26 -8.68 20.17
C ASN A 668 -1.58 -8.25 19.47
N GLU A 669 -2.62 -9.08 19.57
CA GLU A 669 -3.89 -8.80 18.88
C GLU A 669 -4.54 -7.49 19.34
N GLU A 670 -4.44 -7.15 20.62
CA GLU A 670 -5.01 -5.92 21.16
C GLU A 670 -4.29 -4.69 20.63
N MET A 671 -2.97 -4.66 20.66
CA MET A 671 -2.14 -3.60 20.09
C MET A 671 -2.41 -3.44 18.59
N ALA A 672 -2.47 -4.54 17.84
CA ALA A 672 -2.75 -4.50 16.41
C ALA A 672 -4.14 -3.92 16.10
N LEU A 673 -5.14 -4.22 16.92
CA LEU A 673 -6.48 -3.66 16.77
C LEU A 673 -6.53 -2.16 17.14
N LEU A 674 -5.82 -1.74 18.17
CA LEU A 674 -5.73 -0.34 18.59
C LEU A 674 -4.99 0.48 17.53
N GLU A 675 -3.85 0.01 17.06
CA GLU A 675 -3.08 0.65 16.00
C GLU A 675 -3.88 0.74 14.68
N ALA A 676 -4.55 -0.34 14.29
CA ALA A 676 -5.38 -0.33 13.10
C ALA A 676 -6.56 0.66 13.17
N ARG A 677 -7.04 1.03 14.37
CA ARG A 677 -8.09 2.04 14.57
C ARG A 677 -7.60 3.46 14.30
N ARG A 678 -6.28 3.73 14.38
CA ARG A 678 -5.71 5.02 14.02
C ARG A 678 -5.86 5.32 12.53
N CYS A 679 -6.01 4.30 11.69
CA CYS A 679 -6.15 4.47 10.25
C CYS A 679 -7.41 5.29 9.90
N LEU A 680 -7.22 6.41 9.19
CA LEU A 680 -8.28 7.31 8.75
C LEU A 680 -9.11 6.76 7.58
N SER A 681 -8.77 5.59 7.06
CA SER A 681 -9.50 4.93 5.97
C SER A 681 -9.71 5.82 4.75
N CYS A 682 -8.64 6.45 4.28
CA CYS A 682 -8.68 7.49 3.24
C CYS A 682 -9.49 7.11 1.97
N ASN A 683 -9.58 5.81 1.59
CA ASN A 683 -10.33 5.36 0.41
C ASN A 683 -10.95 3.95 0.52
N ASN A 684 -11.15 3.41 1.71
CA ASN A 684 -11.49 1.98 1.84
C ASN A 684 -12.85 1.60 1.23
N PHE A 685 -13.87 2.46 1.33
CA PHE A 685 -15.21 2.15 0.83
C PHE A 685 -15.27 1.96 -0.68
N CYS A 686 -14.33 2.54 -1.44
CA CYS A 686 -14.29 2.45 -2.91
C CYS A 686 -14.07 1.02 -3.39
N SER A 687 -13.33 0.20 -2.66
CA SER A 687 -13.06 -1.21 -3.02
C SER A 687 -14.31 -2.08 -3.04
N HIS A 688 -15.38 -1.68 -2.35
CA HIS A 688 -16.64 -2.41 -2.23
C HIS A 688 -17.81 -1.75 -2.96
N CYS A 689 -17.58 -0.61 -3.59
CA CYS A 689 -18.62 0.09 -4.33
C CYS A 689 -18.92 -0.61 -5.66
N GLN A 690 -20.17 -0.97 -5.91
CA GLN A 690 -20.64 -1.60 -7.15
C GLN A 690 -21.15 -0.61 -8.20
N ASP A 691 -21.37 0.63 -7.81
CA ASP A 691 -21.93 1.65 -8.67
C ASP A 691 -20.83 2.43 -9.39
N PHE A 692 -20.61 2.12 -10.65
CA PHE A 692 -19.66 2.85 -11.51
C PHE A 692 -20.28 4.11 -12.09
N PRO A 693 -21.47 4.02 -12.70
CA PRO A 693 -22.00 5.12 -13.48
C PRO A 693 -22.94 6.05 -12.70
N ALA A 694 -22.96 5.98 -11.36
CA ALA A 694 -23.82 6.81 -10.52
C ALA A 694 -25.32 6.71 -10.88
N ILE A 695 -25.88 5.52 -10.86
CA ILE A 695 -27.26 5.22 -11.33
C ILE A 695 -28.39 5.96 -10.55
N TYR A 696 -28.08 6.56 -9.42
CA TYR A 696 -29.01 7.35 -8.62
C TYR A 696 -29.07 8.84 -9.04
N SER A 697 -28.40 9.17 -10.14
CA SER A 697 -28.41 10.51 -10.74
C SER A 697 -29.54 10.68 -11.75
N ASP A 698 -29.80 11.92 -12.18
CA ASP A 698 -30.60 12.21 -13.33
C ASP A 698 -29.80 11.99 -14.62
N LEU A 699 -28.55 12.40 -14.62
CA LEU A 699 -27.59 12.14 -15.68
C LEU A 699 -26.19 11.93 -15.09
N THR A 700 -25.31 11.26 -15.85
CA THR A 700 -23.93 11.05 -15.44
C THR A 700 -22.96 11.30 -16.56
N ALA A 701 -21.74 11.68 -16.21
CA ALA A 701 -20.68 12.02 -17.15
C ALA A 701 -19.36 11.34 -16.80
N GLY A 702 -18.58 10.95 -17.82
CA GLY A 702 -17.27 10.36 -17.65
C GLY A 702 -16.55 10.13 -19.00
N GLU A 703 -15.34 9.58 -18.97
CA GLU A 703 -14.52 9.42 -20.16
C GLU A 703 -14.68 8.06 -20.84
N VAL A 704 -15.11 7.03 -20.11
CA VAL A 704 -15.21 5.65 -20.61
C VAL A 704 -16.29 5.51 -21.64
N GLY A 705 -15.96 4.95 -22.79
CA GLY A 705 -16.89 4.75 -23.91
C GLY A 705 -16.90 5.88 -24.94
N SER A 706 -16.09 6.92 -24.79
CA SER A 706 -15.93 8.00 -25.77
C SER A 706 -14.47 8.16 -26.21
N LYS A 707 -14.26 8.67 -27.43
CA LYS A 707 -12.92 9.03 -27.88
C LYS A 707 -12.33 10.18 -27.05
N ALA A 708 -11.00 10.30 -27.03
CA ALA A 708 -10.31 11.37 -26.32
C ALA A 708 -10.87 12.77 -26.67
N GLY A 709 -11.06 13.61 -25.66
CA GLY A 709 -11.63 14.94 -25.80
C GLY A 709 -13.18 14.99 -25.90
N TYR A 710 -13.83 13.86 -25.69
CA TYR A 710 -15.29 13.76 -25.55
C TYR A 710 -15.68 13.18 -24.19
N THR A 711 -16.87 13.50 -23.74
CA THR A 711 -17.44 12.97 -22.49
C THR A 711 -18.58 12.01 -22.82
N THR A 712 -18.55 10.79 -22.29
CA THR A 712 -19.73 9.91 -22.28
C THR A 712 -20.73 10.42 -21.27
N VAL A 713 -21.98 10.61 -21.72
CA VAL A 713 -23.08 11.08 -20.90
C VAL A 713 -24.19 10.05 -20.91
N VAL A 714 -24.69 9.67 -19.74
CA VAL A 714 -25.77 8.69 -19.60
C VAL A 714 -26.96 9.34 -18.94
N ALA A 715 -28.11 9.29 -19.57
CA ALA A 715 -29.39 9.75 -19.01
C ALA A 715 -30.05 8.60 -18.24
N TRP A 716 -30.37 8.81 -16.96
CA TRP A 716 -31.02 7.83 -16.09
C TRP A 716 -32.49 8.14 -15.82
N THR A 717 -32.91 9.38 -16.01
CA THR A 717 -34.32 9.86 -15.81
C THR A 717 -34.78 10.64 -17.01
N GLU A 718 -36.09 10.77 -17.19
CA GLU A 718 -36.69 11.60 -18.24
C GLU A 718 -36.24 13.07 -18.10
N ARG A 719 -36.10 13.56 -16.86
CA ARG A 719 -35.54 14.89 -16.59
C ARG A 719 -34.11 15.01 -17.13
N GLY A 720 -33.23 14.05 -16.81
CA GLY A 720 -31.85 14.07 -17.29
C GLY A 720 -31.77 14.03 -18.83
N LYS A 721 -32.60 13.20 -19.48
CA LYS A 721 -32.70 13.13 -20.94
C LYS A 721 -33.16 14.46 -21.52
N LYS A 722 -34.24 15.05 -20.99
CA LYS A 722 -34.75 16.33 -21.46
C LYS A 722 -33.72 17.45 -21.39
N ILE A 723 -32.98 17.54 -20.29
CA ILE A 723 -31.91 18.55 -20.11
C ILE A 723 -30.83 18.38 -21.18
N ILE A 724 -30.43 17.14 -21.51
CA ILE A 724 -29.42 16.88 -22.53
C ILE A 724 -29.93 17.26 -23.92
N ASP A 725 -31.15 16.89 -24.25
CA ASP A 725 -31.79 17.19 -25.54
C ASP A 725 -31.94 18.71 -25.75
N GLU A 726 -32.39 19.45 -24.75
CA GLU A 726 -32.46 20.92 -24.79
C GLU A 726 -31.07 21.57 -24.97
N ALA A 727 -30.04 21.07 -24.26
CA ALA A 727 -28.69 21.58 -24.42
C ALA A 727 -28.09 21.29 -25.81
N LEU A 728 -28.51 20.22 -26.45
CA LEU A 728 -28.14 19.89 -27.84
C LEU A 728 -28.88 20.78 -28.84
N GLU A 729 -30.16 21.05 -28.63
CA GLU A 729 -30.95 21.99 -29.46
C GLU A 729 -30.39 23.40 -29.37
N LYS A 730 -29.94 23.84 -28.20
CA LYS A 730 -29.21 25.12 -28.02
C LYS A 730 -27.83 25.14 -28.65
N GLY A 731 -27.37 24.03 -29.19
CA GLY A 731 -26.09 23.92 -29.89
C GLY A 731 -24.88 24.02 -28.99
N LEU A 732 -24.97 23.73 -27.69
CA LEU A 732 -23.90 23.81 -26.72
C LEU A 732 -22.82 22.74 -26.94
N PHE A 733 -23.20 21.61 -27.56
CA PHE A 733 -22.34 20.45 -27.72
C PHE A 733 -22.26 19.97 -29.15
N GLU A 734 -21.12 19.35 -29.49
CA GLU A 734 -21.02 18.48 -30.67
C GLU A 734 -21.13 17.01 -30.25
N LYS A 735 -21.74 16.19 -31.13
CA LYS A 735 -21.92 14.75 -30.90
C LYS A 735 -20.73 13.96 -31.43
N GLY A 736 -20.27 12.97 -30.63
CA GLY A 736 -19.30 11.96 -31.02
C GLY A 736 -19.93 10.57 -31.07
N SER A 737 -19.11 9.56 -31.28
CA SER A 737 -19.51 8.15 -31.23
C SER A 737 -19.31 7.57 -29.84
N VAL A 738 -20.25 6.73 -29.41
CA VAL A 738 -20.16 5.97 -28.16
C VAL A 738 -19.71 4.55 -28.44
N ASN A 739 -18.73 4.08 -27.68
CA ASN A 739 -18.38 2.65 -27.58
C ASN A 739 -19.13 2.02 -26.39
N GLU A 740 -20.36 1.57 -26.67
CA GLU A 740 -21.20 0.96 -25.64
C GLU A 740 -20.62 -0.32 -25.04
N GLU A 741 -19.81 -1.06 -25.81
CA GLU A 741 -19.19 -2.29 -25.35
C GLU A 741 -18.16 -2.01 -24.24
N GLU A 742 -17.35 -0.97 -24.44
CA GLU A 742 -16.38 -0.52 -23.44
C GLU A 742 -17.08 -0.04 -22.17
N LEU A 743 -18.15 0.75 -22.30
CA LEU A 743 -18.95 1.22 -21.18
C LEU A 743 -19.61 0.04 -20.42
N LYS A 744 -20.22 -0.91 -21.13
CA LYS A 744 -20.79 -2.13 -20.55
C LYS A 744 -19.74 -2.97 -19.82
N LYS A 745 -18.52 -3.09 -20.39
CA LYS A 745 -17.39 -3.78 -19.75
C LYS A 745 -16.99 -3.11 -18.44
N ALA A 746 -16.90 -1.79 -18.40
CA ALA A 746 -16.58 -1.04 -17.21
C ALA A 746 -17.64 -1.18 -16.10
N ILE A 747 -18.91 -1.10 -16.46
CA ILE A 747 -20.05 -1.31 -15.52
C ILE A 747 -19.97 -2.74 -14.94
N ASN A 748 -19.79 -3.76 -15.78
CA ASN A 748 -19.75 -5.16 -15.37
C ASN A 748 -18.54 -5.49 -14.48
N LEU A 749 -17.40 -4.85 -14.70
CA LEU A 749 -16.22 -5.03 -13.85
C LEU A 749 -16.49 -4.57 -12.42
N LYS A 750 -17.22 -3.48 -12.23
CA LYS A 750 -17.53 -2.94 -10.91
C LYS A 750 -18.70 -3.65 -10.23
N SER A 751 -19.72 -4.04 -10.98
CA SER A 751 -20.91 -4.71 -10.44
C SER A 751 -20.64 -6.11 -9.86
N LYS A 752 -19.55 -6.76 -10.28
CA LYS A 752 -19.12 -8.08 -9.78
C LYS A 752 -18.39 -8.03 -8.44
N ARG A 753 -18.20 -6.88 -7.83
CA ARG A 753 -17.57 -6.78 -6.52
C ARG A 753 -18.48 -7.35 -5.45
N GLU A 754 -17.90 -8.11 -4.54
CA GLU A 754 -18.63 -8.58 -3.36
C GLU A 754 -19.04 -7.37 -2.52
N LEU A 755 -20.34 -7.29 -2.23
CA LEU A 755 -20.85 -6.37 -1.21
C LEU A 755 -20.24 -6.79 0.13
N LEU A 756 -19.77 -5.83 0.92
CA LEU A 756 -19.45 -6.06 2.32
C LEU A 756 -20.71 -6.57 3.02
N THR A 757 -20.76 -7.86 3.28
CA THR A 757 -21.71 -8.41 4.23
C THR A 757 -21.17 -8.07 5.62
N PHE A 758 -21.90 -7.23 6.34
CA PHE A 758 -21.62 -6.95 7.76
C PHE A 758 -22.05 -8.15 8.60
N GLU A 759 -21.53 -9.33 8.29
CA GLU A 759 -21.69 -10.45 9.20
C GLU A 759 -20.83 -10.14 10.44
N LYS A 760 -21.50 -9.97 11.57
CA LYS A 760 -20.82 -9.85 12.85
C LYS A 760 -19.92 -11.07 13.01
N THR A 761 -18.66 -10.85 13.37
CA THR A 761 -17.76 -11.96 13.68
C THR A 761 -18.40 -12.87 14.74
N PRO A 762 -18.09 -14.15 14.79
CA PRO A 762 -18.57 -15.04 15.85
C PRO A 762 -18.36 -14.44 17.25
N ARG A 763 -17.21 -13.83 17.50
CA ARG A 763 -16.89 -13.12 18.74
C ARG A 763 -17.89 -11.99 19.04
N GLN A 764 -18.16 -11.16 18.05
CA GLN A 764 -19.08 -10.03 18.23
C GLN A 764 -20.53 -10.52 18.42
N ARG A 765 -20.93 -11.58 17.72
CA ARG A 765 -22.26 -12.20 17.90
C ARG A 765 -22.43 -12.77 19.30
N ILE A 766 -21.39 -13.40 19.86
CA ILE A 766 -21.35 -13.93 21.23
C ILE A 766 -21.46 -12.79 22.24
N LEU A 767 -20.63 -11.76 22.09
CA LEU A 767 -20.63 -10.62 23.00
C LEU A 767 -21.98 -9.91 23.01
N ASP A 768 -22.56 -9.64 21.83
CA ASP A 768 -23.86 -8.97 21.70
C ASP A 768 -24.99 -9.84 22.27
N TYR A 769 -24.93 -11.16 22.06
CA TYR A 769 -25.89 -12.07 22.64
C TYR A 769 -25.85 -12.06 24.17
N ILE A 770 -24.65 -12.15 24.76
CA ILE A 770 -24.48 -12.12 26.23
C ILE A 770 -24.87 -10.74 26.80
N LYS A 771 -24.59 -9.64 26.08
CA LYS A 771 -25.06 -8.29 26.43
C LYS A 771 -26.59 -8.19 26.51
N LEU A 772 -27.26 -8.83 25.57
CA LEU A 772 -28.72 -8.70 25.41
C LEU A 772 -29.50 -9.67 26.33
N GLN A 773 -28.95 -10.87 26.52
CA GLN A 773 -29.64 -11.98 27.20
C GLN A 773 -29.11 -12.24 28.64
N GLY A 774 -28.08 -11.49 29.07
CA GLY A 774 -27.39 -11.72 30.34
C GLY A 774 -26.47 -12.94 30.33
N PRO A 775 -26.02 -13.40 31.52
CA PRO A 775 -25.08 -14.50 31.64
C PRO A 775 -25.60 -15.78 31.01
N ASN A 776 -24.75 -16.46 30.25
CA ASN A 776 -25.15 -17.66 29.52
C ASN A 776 -24.00 -18.67 29.38
N THR A 777 -24.36 -19.96 29.22
CA THR A 777 -23.43 -21.05 28.96
C THR A 777 -23.04 -21.11 27.48
N ILE A 778 -21.93 -21.80 27.21
CA ILE A 778 -21.44 -22.01 25.84
C ILE A 778 -22.47 -22.77 24.99
N GLU A 779 -23.11 -23.80 25.56
CA GLU A 779 -24.09 -24.60 24.84
C GLU A 779 -25.29 -23.75 24.42
N LYS A 780 -25.80 -22.93 25.31
CA LYS A 780 -26.94 -22.06 25.00
C LYS A 780 -26.64 -20.99 23.96
N VAL A 781 -25.46 -20.38 24.05
CA VAL A 781 -24.98 -19.41 23.06
C VAL A 781 -24.76 -20.09 21.70
N SER A 782 -24.16 -21.29 21.71
CA SER A 782 -23.93 -22.12 20.51
C SER A 782 -25.21 -22.41 19.77
N LYS A 783 -26.21 -22.94 20.49
CA LYS A 783 -27.50 -23.28 19.93
C LYS A 783 -28.24 -22.07 19.34
N GLN A 784 -28.23 -20.95 20.06
CA GLN A 784 -28.97 -19.75 19.66
C GLN A 784 -28.32 -18.97 18.51
N LEU A 785 -27.00 -19.02 18.40
CA LEU A 785 -26.27 -18.35 17.32
C LEU A 785 -25.98 -19.26 16.12
N GLY A 786 -26.28 -20.57 16.22
CA GLY A 786 -25.98 -21.54 15.19
C GLY A 786 -24.47 -21.69 14.94
N LEU A 787 -23.66 -21.58 15.98
CA LEU A 787 -22.20 -21.71 15.95
C LEU A 787 -21.78 -23.02 16.61
N GLU A 788 -20.66 -23.61 16.16
CA GLU A 788 -20.11 -24.80 16.83
C GLU A 788 -19.67 -24.47 18.27
N SER A 789 -20.01 -25.32 19.24
CA SER A 789 -19.68 -25.12 20.66
C SER A 789 -18.19 -24.90 20.92
N LYS A 790 -17.32 -25.61 20.16
CA LYS A 790 -15.86 -25.43 20.24
C LYS A 790 -15.44 -24.02 19.85
N LYS A 791 -16.06 -23.45 18.82
CA LYS A 791 -15.81 -22.09 18.35
C LYS A 791 -16.35 -21.06 19.35
N VAL A 792 -17.53 -21.28 19.91
CA VAL A 792 -18.11 -20.40 20.95
C VAL A 792 -17.24 -20.41 22.19
N ARG A 793 -16.78 -21.59 22.65
CA ARG A 793 -15.87 -21.71 23.80
C ARG A 793 -14.57 -20.93 23.58
N TYR A 794 -13.94 -21.10 22.42
CA TYR A 794 -12.70 -20.40 22.07
C TYR A 794 -12.88 -18.87 22.10
N GLU A 795 -13.92 -18.38 21.42
CA GLU A 795 -14.17 -16.94 21.34
C GLU A 795 -14.64 -16.32 22.66
N ALA A 796 -15.38 -17.06 23.48
CA ALA A 796 -15.81 -16.60 24.79
C ALA A 796 -14.62 -16.53 25.78
N LEU A 797 -13.74 -17.53 25.80
CA LEU A 797 -12.51 -17.50 26.60
C LEU A 797 -11.60 -16.36 26.17
N ARG A 798 -11.51 -16.08 24.88
CA ARG A 798 -10.74 -14.95 24.37
C ARG A 798 -11.35 -13.60 24.78
N LEU A 799 -12.67 -13.48 24.83
CA LEU A 799 -13.35 -12.31 25.39
C LEU A 799 -13.09 -12.13 26.88
N VAL A 800 -12.92 -13.23 27.62
CA VAL A 800 -12.49 -13.18 29.03
C VAL A 800 -11.05 -12.68 29.15
N GLN A 801 -10.13 -13.19 28.32
CA GLN A 801 -8.75 -12.71 28.26
C GLN A 801 -8.67 -11.21 27.89
N LEU A 802 -9.54 -10.74 27.01
CA LEU A 802 -9.66 -9.33 26.60
C LEU A 802 -10.45 -8.49 27.62
N ASN A 803 -10.71 -9.00 28.79
CA ASN A 803 -11.43 -8.31 29.88
C ASN A 803 -12.83 -7.81 29.48
N LYS A 804 -13.47 -8.40 28.50
CA LYS A 804 -14.83 -8.05 28.00
C LYS A 804 -15.92 -8.93 28.62
N LEU A 805 -15.59 -10.12 29.04
CA LEU A 805 -16.48 -11.05 29.74
C LEU A 805 -15.85 -11.51 31.05
N GLU A 806 -16.67 -11.87 31.98
CA GLU A 806 -16.30 -12.65 33.16
C GLU A 806 -16.75 -14.08 33.00
N MET A 807 -15.94 -15.01 33.51
CA MET A 807 -16.28 -16.42 33.56
C MET A 807 -16.52 -16.80 35.01
N LYS A 808 -17.74 -17.25 35.33
CA LYS A 808 -18.09 -17.76 36.68
C LYS A 808 -18.31 -19.26 36.58
N VAL A 809 -17.63 -19.99 37.44
CA VAL A 809 -17.85 -21.42 37.64
C VAL A 809 -18.69 -21.58 38.92
N GLU A 810 -19.94 -22.01 38.79
CA GLU A 810 -20.81 -22.27 39.93
C GLU A 810 -20.63 -23.72 40.39
N PRO A 811 -20.64 -23.98 41.72
CA PRO A 811 -20.59 -25.33 42.24
C PRO A 811 -21.85 -26.09 41.77
N ASN A 812 -21.66 -27.22 41.08
CA ASN A 812 -22.69 -28.10 40.48
C ASN A 812 -23.22 -27.73 39.11
N VAL A 813 -22.56 -26.86 38.36
CA VAL A 813 -22.86 -26.58 36.95
C VAL A 813 -21.73 -27.13 36.08
N GLU A 814 -22.02 -28.00 35.14
CA GLU A 814 -21.02 -28.64 34.27
C GLU A 814 -20.32 -27.65 33.34
N GLU A 815 -20.94 -26.50 33.05
CA GLU A 815 -20.37 -25.49 32.15
C GLU A 815 -20.28 -24.10 32.78
N PRO A 816 -19.18 -23.35 32.57
CA PRO A 816 -19.05 -22.00 33.11
C PRO A 816 -20.04 -21.03 32.47
N LEU A 817 -20.50 -20.07 33.24
CA LEU A 817 -21.33 -18.94 32.82
C LEU A 817 -20.44 -17.77 32.40
N PHE A 818 -20.73 -17.18 31.27
CA PHE A 818 -20.07 -15.97 30.76
C PHE A 818 -21.01 -14.77 30.92
N SER A 819 -20.53 -13.70 31.51
CA SER A 819 -21.25 -12.45 31.74
C SER A 819 -20.40 -11.25 31.35
N ILE A 820 -21.06 -10.12 31.05
CA ILE A 820 -20.34 -8.87 30.78
C ILE A 820 -19.62 -8.40 32.03
N LYS A 821 -18.34 -8.03 31.87
CA LYS A 821 -17.59 -7.38 32.95
C LYS A 821 -18.06 -5.93 33.02
N ILE A 822 -18.60 -5.53 34.15
CA ILE A 822 -18.94 -4.13 34.44
C ILE A 822 -17.67 -3.49 34.97
N GLU A 823 -17.10 -2.55 34.26
CA GLU A 823 -16.05 -1.67 34.76
C GLU A 823 -16.72 -0.75 35.82
N ASN A 824 -16.33 -0.87 37.07
CA ASN A 824 -16.72 0.04 38.15
C ASN A 824 -15.94 1.35 38.01
#